data_d33fa6aaafc2062c963fb9d1f1db6b38
#
_entry.id   d33fa6aaafc2062c963fb9d1f1db6b38
#
_cell.length_a   1.000
_cell.length_b   1.000
_cell.length_c   1.000
_cell.angle_alpha   90.00
_cell.angle_beta   90.00
_cell.angle_gamma   90.00
#
_symmetry.space_group_name_H-M   'P 1'
#
loop_
_entity.id
_entity.type
_entity.pdbx_description
1 polymer ?
#
loop_
_entity_poly.entity_id
_entity_poly.type
_entity_poly.pdbx_seq_one_letter_code
_entity_poly.pdbx_strand_id
1 'polypeptide(L)'
;MPNDSAEVRKTPADLFLRGIVFAVCLLSFSEVPSLAAESAVETPRVSRGLVVLYDFGDSSGTIVRDRAGVSDPIDLTIEDPGKVRRSSGALEVRGSTLISSLHPPRRLIQAIKRSGALTIEAWVEPSRENQSGPARMVTLSKDSTNRNFTLGQDGNQVDVRLRSLQTSNNGLPSLTAKSGSLTTQLAHLVYARDRDGQSRIWVNGKLSASGKISGRLSNWQRAMRLALGNEINKSRPWLGTYYLVAIYQRALSRKEVEQNYAAGAGVLAPQVVVRKPPDSRETHFELAVAPILANQCLECHDALTRKGGLDLSAKSTAITGGDTGRAFMAGSAKDSLLWQLVEQDAMPHKRSPLSSQEKRIIQKWLNDGGVWTLRRLDPAVYVHGGRPDANWLRRLTIAEYIETVRFLFAVDISKEAHALLPPEVRADGFSNTAYNLNVELKHIEAYQQLAGIIVERVDIEAFRSRFKKRVTFTDKDMGNLIKKMGQTILRGPLENREVIAYRGIATTLAATEGSSIREATAAIIEAMLQSPRFLYRMERQRGDGSAQPLDEFELASRMSYMIWGGPPDARLFRAAAQGDLYDEASILSEANRMLQDTRAMTQAERFFADWLHLSRLDYLQPGQEKFPAWNPVLADDMQRETIAFVREVVWRQNRPLSDLLNAQVTFLTPRLAAHYGLSVKDRGDLQDAETLVRYDLTNVPSRGGLLTQGSLLTVGGDEASMVTRGLLVMHELLRGVVKDPPPCVDTTPVPSKPGLSQRGIAEIRIANKTCAGCHARFEPLAYGLEKFDGVGGYHEKDEHGNVLRENGQILFPGDAKKTVYRSTRQLMDQLAGSERVQESLTWKLTQFALGRPLTAADAGVLQEIHAQAQRRGGTYKATIGAIVSSELVTLMMTGGER
;
A
#
# COMPACT_ATOMS: atom_id res chain seq x y z
N MET A 1 1.47 -52.08 35.72
CA MET A 1 0.19 -51.89 35.07
C MET A 1 0.42 -50.99 33.90
N PRO A 2 0.10 -51.39 32.67
CA PRO A 2 0.61 -50.78 31.47
C PRO A 2 -0.20 -49.57 31.05
N ASN A 3 0.50 -48.53 30.61
CA ASN A 3 -0.03 -47.38 29.86
C ASN A 3 -0.31 -47.82 28.42
N ASP A 4 -1.56 -47.81 28.02
CA ASP A 4 -1.96 -47.90 26.61
C ASP A 4 -1.84 -46.52 25.96
N SER A 5 -0.73 -46.30 25.31
CA SER A 5 -0.60 -45.21 24.30
C SER A 5 -0.93 -45.82 22.94
N ALA A 6 -2.11 -45.52 22.45
CA ALA A 6 -2.50 -45.85 21.08
C ALA A 6 -1.66 -45.04 20.08
N GLU A 7 -0.55 -45.58 19.62
CA GLU A 7 0.14 -45.19 18.42
C GLU A 7 -0.76 -45.46 17.22
N VAL A 8 -1.31 -44.37 16.65
CA VAL A 8 -1.94 -44.43 15.34
C VAL A 8 -0.83 -44.68 14.31
N ARG A 9 -0.68 -45.92 13.87
CA ARG A 9 0.21 -46.30 12.77
C ARG A 9 -0.24 -45.60 11.49
N LYS A 10 0.46 -44.50 11.11
CA LYS A 10 0.33 -43.88 9.78
C LYS A 10 0.78 -44.88 8.72
N THR A 11 -0.10 -45.16 7.76
CA THR A 11 0.23 -46.07 6.65
C THR A 11 1.27 -45.43 5.73
N PRO A 12 2.10 -46.21 5.01
CA PRO A 12 3.07 -45.66 4.06
C PRO A 12 2.46 -44.78 2.95
N ALA A 13 1.16 -44.89 2.69
CA ALA A 13 0.44 -44.08 1.72
C ALA A 13 0.32 -42.61 2.17
N ASP A 14 0.17 -42.33 3.47
CA ASP A 14 0.07 -40.96 4.00
C ASP A 14 1.37 -40.17 3.87
N LEU A 15 2.51 -40.83 4.05
CA LEU A 15 3.83 -40.21 3.88
C LEU A 15 4.14 -39.95 2.40
N PHE A 16 3.74 -40.84 1.52
CA PHE A 16 3.98 -40.70 0.07
C PHE A 16 3.13 -39.60 -0.54
N LEU A 17 1.87 -39.45 -0.10
CA LEU A 17 0.97 -38.40 -0.56
C LEU A 17 1.44 -37.00 -0.13
N ARG A 18 1.94 -36.87 1.13
CA ARG A 18 2.48 -35.61 1.64
C ARG A 18 3.77 -35.20 0.94
N GLY A 19 4.59 -36.15 0.56
CA GLY A 19 5.80 -35.92 -0.26
C GLY A 19 5.48 -35.42 -1.66
N ILE A 20 4.46 -35.98 -2.32
CA ILE A 20 4.02 -35.59 -3.66
C ILE A 20 3.42 -34.16 -3.64
N VAL A 21 2.61 -33.81 -2.64
CA VAL A 21 2.05 -32.47 -2.50
C VAL A 21 3.15 -31.41 -2.35
N PHE A 22 4.18 -31.70 -1.60
CA PHE A 22 5.32 -30.80 -1.43
C PHE A 22 6.16 -30.68 -2.71
N ALA A 23 6.40 -31.78 -3.43
CA ALA A 23 7.15 -31.78 -4.68
C ALA A 23 6.41 -31.01 -5.81
N VAL A 24 5.08 -31.12 -5.88
CA VAL A 24 4.28 -30.37 -6.87
C VAL A 24 4.31 -28.87 -6.60
N CYS A 25 4.31 -28.45 -5.32
CA CYS A 25 4.44 -27.04 -4.98
C CYS A 25 5.84 -26.47 -5.33
N LEU A 26 6.91 -27.27 -5.15
CA LEU A 26 8.28 -26.83 -5.44
C LEU A 26 8.60 -26.83 -6.94
N LEU A 27 8.10 -27.81 -7.69
CA LEU A 27 8.33 -27.91 -9.14
C LEU A 27 7.61 -26.81 -9.93
N SER A 28 6.55 -26.24 -9.38
CA SER A 28 5.82 -25.13 -10.04
C SER A 28 6.59 -23.80 -10.07
N PHE A 29 7.71 -23.70 -9.35
CA PHE A 29 8.49 -22.45 -9.23
C PHE A 29 9.92 -22.52 -9.75
N SER A 30 10.39 -23.69 -10.25
CA SER A 30 11.80 -23.88 -10.61
C SER A 30 12.19 -23.45 -12.03
N GLU A 31 11.26 -23.01 -12.88
CA GLU A 31 11.59 -22.42 -14.18
C GLU A 31 10.76 -21.15 -14.42
N VAL A 32 11.32 -20.00 -14.05
CA VAL A 32 10.97 -18.73 -14.67
C VAL A 32 11.84 -18.62 -15.92
N PRO A 33 11.29 -18.79 -17.15
CA PRO A 33 12.04 -18.39 -18.31
C PRO A 33 12.23 -16.87 -18.17
N SER A 34 13.46 -16.40 -18.20
CA SER A 34 13.82 -15.02 -18.47
C SER A 34 13.12 -14.63 -19.79
N LEU A 35 11.92 -14.05 -19.69
CA LEU A 35 11.35 -13.28 -20.78
C LEU A 35 12.22 -12.02 -20.86
N ALA A 36 13.04 -11.95 -21.89
CA ALA A 36 13.72 -10.73 -22.28
C ALA A 36 12.70 -9.60 -22.24
N ALA A 37 12.97 -8.59 -21.43
CA ALA A 37 12.16 -7.39 -21.32
C ALA A 37 12.19 -6.68 -22.67
N GLU A 38 11.13 -6.85 -23.48
CA GLU A 38 10.87 -5.93 -24.58
C GLU A 38 10.55 -4.57 -23.96
N SER A 39 11.37 -3.59 -24.25
CA SER A 39 11.27 -2.22 -23.74
C SER A 39 9.87 -1.66 -23.95
N ALA A 40 9.16 -1.34 -22.88
CA ALA A 40 7.93 -0.57 -22.94
C ALA A 40 8.26 0.84 -23.41
N VAL A 41 7.57 1.30 -24.44
CA VAL A 41 7.77 2.63 -25.02
C VAL A 41 6.82 3.61 -24.30
N GLU A 42 7.39 4.67 -23.73
CA GLU A 42 6.65 5.71 -23.01
C GLU A 42 5.76 6.52 -23.95
N THR A 43 4.47 6.68 -23.64
CA THR A 43 3.58 7.60 -24.31
C THR A 43 2.78 8.44 -23.32
N PRO A 44 2.52 9.70 -23.62
CA PRO A 44 1.71 10.57 -22.77
C PRO A 44 0.20 10.31 -22.90
N ARG A 45 -0.24 9.17 -23.44
CA ARG A 45 -1.65 8.82 -23.62
C ARG A 45 -2.36 8.41 -22.35
N VAL A 46 -3.68 8.55 -22.37
CA VAL A 46 -4.55 8.05 -21.30
C VAL A 46 -4.54 6.53 -21.28
N SER A 47 -4.12 5.94 -20.16
CA SER A 47 -4.13 4.48 -19.94
C SER A 47 -5.33 4.04 -19.11
N ARG A 48 -5.93 4.94 -18.34
CA ARG A 48 -7.04 4.64 -17.44
C ARG A 48 -8.25 4.08 -18.19
N GLY A 49 -8.65 2.85 -17.83
CA GLY A 49 -9.77 2.15 -18.44
C GLY A 49 -9.45 1.54 -19.81
N LEU A 50 -8.18 1.52 -20.22
CA LEU A 50 -7.70 0.87 -21.42
C LEU A 50 -7.91 -0.66 -21.29
N VAL A 51 -8.49 -1.26 -22.31
CA VAL A 51 -8.80 -2.70 -22.37
C VAL A 51 -8.06 -3.39 -23.52
N VAL A 52 -7.86 -2.71 -24.64
CA VAL A 52 -7.16 -3.23 -25.82
C VAL A 52 -6.26 -2.14 -26.37
N LEU A 53 -5.05 -2.50 -26.79
CA LEU A 53 -4.11 -1.62 -27.44
C LEU A 53 -3.33 -2.35 -28.54
N TYR A 54 -3.40 -1.84 -29.75
CA TYR A 54 -2.55 -2.24 -30.85
C TYR A 54 -1.72 -1.04 -31.29
N ASP A 55 -0.41 -1.12 -31.11
CA ASP A 55 0.57 -0.07 -31.46
C ASP A 55 1.34 -0.39 -32.74
N PHE A 56 1.12 -1.60 -33.27
CA PHE A 56 1.77 -2.11 -34.47
C PHE A 56 3.32 -2.06 -34.42
N GLY A 57 3.91 -2.13 -33.25
CA GLY A 57 5.35 -2.05 -33.02
C GLY A 57 6.16 -3.19 -33.68
N ASP A 58 5.53 -4.37 -33.90
CA ASP A 58 6.20 -5.49 -34.56
C ASP A 58 6.28 -5.28 -36.08
N SER A 59 7.48 -5.25 -36.63
CA SER A 59 7.74 -5.00 -38.06
C SER A 59 7.52 -6.23 -38.98
N SER A 60 7.24 -7.41 -38.42
CA SER A 60 7.07 -8.66 -39.16
C SER A 60 6.13 -9.64 -38.42
N GLY A 61 5.83 -10.78 -39.05
CA GLY A 61 4.98 -11.83 -38.46
C GLY A 61 3.49 -11.66 -38.76
N THR A 62 2.70 -12.65 -38.36
CA THR A 62 1.25 -12.74 -38.63
C THR A 62 0.39 -12.39 -37.41
N ILE A 63 0.99 -12.08 -36.28
CA ILE A 63 0.29 -11.72 -35.04
C ILE A 63 0.39 -10.19 -34.82
N VAL A 64 -0.73 -9.55 -34.54
CA VAL A 64 -0.82 -8.19 -33.99
C VAL A 64 -1.09 -8.31 -32.50
N ARG A 65 -0.12 -7.93 -31.66
CA ARG A 65 -0.16 -8.13 -30.23
C ARG A 65 -0.99 -7.06 -29.53
N ASP A 66 -1.81 -7.47 -28.57
CA ASP A 66 -2.49 -6.58 -27.62
C ASP A 66 -1.48 -6.15 -26.53
N ARG A 67 -1.11 -4.88 -26.55
CA ARG A 67 -0.13 -4.30 -25.61
C ARG A 67 -0.79 -3.46 -24.50
N ALA A 68 -2.07 -3.68 -24.22
CA ALA A 68 -2.77 -2.98 -23.12
C ALA A 68 -2.26 -3.34 -21.72
N GLY A 69 -1.37 -4.31 -21.59
CA GLY A 69 -0.79 -4.72 -20.30
C GLY A 69 -1.75 -5.43 -19.36
N VAL A 70 -2.89 -5.91 -19.86
CA VAL A 70 -3.93 -6.61 -19.09
C VAL A 70 -3.85 -8.13 -19.28
N SER A 71 -4.19 -8.88 -18.24
CA SER A 71 -4.25 -10.35 -18.31
C SER A 71 -5.20 -10.82 -19.40
N ASP A 72 -4.85 -11.89 -20.14
CA ASP A 72 -5.60 -12.44 -21.28
C ASP A 72 -5.60 -11.47 -22.49
N PRO A 73 -4.43 -11.26 -23.16
CA PRO A 73 -4.31 -10.36 -24.29
C PRO A 73 -5.21 -10.79 -25.46
N ILE A 74 -5.77 -9.81 -26.17
CA ILE A 74 -6.63 -10.04 -27.33
C ILE A 74 -5.80 -9.87 -28.59
N ASP A 75 -4.88 -10.80 -28.84
CA ASP A 75 -4.05 -10.81 -30.05
C ASP A 75 -4.89 -11.05 -31.30
N LEU A 76 -4.51 -10.41 -32.40
CA LEU A 76 -5.15 -10.61 -33.70
C LEU A 76 -4.23 -11.37 -34.64
N THR A 77 -4.80 -12.22 -35.46
CA THR A 77 -4.09 -12.98 -36.50
C THR A 77 -4.40 -12.39 -37.87
N ILE A 78 -3.37 -12.14 -38.66
CA ILE A 78 -3.47 -11.71 -40.06
C ILE A 78 -3.67 -12.99 -40.91
N GLU A 79 -4.81 -13.07 -41.57
CA GLU A 79 -5.16 -14.28 -42.36
C GLU A 79 -4.36 -14.38 -43.66
N ASP A 80 -4.18 -13.24 -44.37
CA ASP A 80 -3.39 -13.20 -45.61
C ASP A 80 -2.28 -12.13 -45.45
N PRO A 81 -1.07 -12.54 -45.07
CA PRO A 81 0.06 -11.63 -44.89
C PRO A 81 0.51 -10.95 -46.18
N GLY A 82 0.25 -11.53 -47.35
CA GLY A 82 0.60 -10.93 -48.64
C GLY A 82 -0.18 -9.68 -48.97
N LYS A 83 -1.31 -9.43 -48.28
CA LYS A 83 -2.16 -8.26 -48.46
C LYS A 83 -1.91 -7.17 -47.42
N VAL A 84 -0.94 -7.34 -46.57
CA VAL A 84 -0.53 -6.32 -45.59
C VAL A 84 0.96 -6.05 -45.71
N ARG A 85 1.34 -4.81 -45.33
CA ARG A 85 2.74 -4.46 -45.13
C ARG A 85 2.90 -4.01 -43.66
N ARG A 86 3.87 -4.57 -42.98
CA ARG A 86 4.24 -4.14 -41.62
C ARG A 86 5.52 -3.31 -41.66
N SER A 87 5.54 -2.30 -40.83
CA SER A 87 6.74 -1.54 -40.46
C SER A 87 6.68 -1.25 -38.97
N SER A 88 7.76 -0.83 -38.37
CA SER A 88 7.76 -0.47 -36.95
C SER A 88 6.77 0.68 -36.70
N GLY A 89 5.75 0.43 -35.89
CA GLY A 89 4.69 1.39 -35.55
C GLY A 89 3.58 1.57 -36.62
N ALA A 90 3.54 0.71 -37.67
CA ALA A 90 2.47 0.81 -38.66
C ALA A 90 2.11 -0.53 -39.33
N LEU A 91 0.82 -0.70 -39.65
CA LEU A 91 0.31 -1.83 -40.41
C LEU A 91 -0.56 -1.33 -41.58
N GLU A 92 -0.07 -1.44 -42.81
CA GLU A 92 -0.76 -1.08 -44.02
C GLU A 92 -1.57 -2.24 -44.60
N VAL A 93 -2.86 -2.03 -44.81
CA VAL A 93 -3.79 -3.00 -45.43
C VAL A 93 -3.93 -2.60 -46.90
N ARG A 94 -3.37 -3.42 -47.83
CA ARG A 94 -3.29 -3.18 -49.28
C ARG A 94 -4.38 -3.88 -50.07
N GLY A 95 -4.98 -4.91 -49.45
CA GLY A 95 -5.99 -5.74 -50.08
C GLY A 95 -6.97 -6.33 -49.08
N SER A 96 -8.08 -6.88 -49.62
CA SER A 96 -9.08 -7.51 -48.71
C SER A 96 -8.48 -8.69 -47.96
N THR A 97 -8.26 -8.52 -46.70
CA THR A 97 -7.81 -9.53 -45.71
C THR A 97 -8.59 -9.40 -44.40
N LEU A 98 -8.47 -10.38 -43.53
CA LEU A 98 -9.05 -10.35 -42.21
C LEU A 98 -7.92 -10.36 -41.17
N ILE A 99 -7.95 -9.40 -40.27
CA ILE A 99 -7.05 -9.30 -39.11
C ILE A 99 -7.94 -9.42 -37.87
N SER A 100 -7.99 -10.59 -37.24
CA SER A 100 -9.02 -10.82 -36.21
C SER A 100 -8.56 -11.66 -35.03
N SER A 101 -9.24 -11.49 -33.89
CA SER A 101 -9.03 -12.36 -32.74
C SER A 101 -9.41 -13.81 -33.06
N LEU A 102 -8.60 -14.77 -32.63
CA LEU A 102 -8.84 -16.19 -32.87
C LEU A 102 -10.12 -16.66 -32.17
N HIS A 103 -10.37 -16.14 -30.97
CA HIS A 103 -11.54 -16.41 -30.15
C HIS A 103 -12.32 -15.12 -29.86
N PRO A 104 -13.63 -15.21 -29.49
CA PRO A 104 -14.38 -14.06 -29.01
C PRO A 104 -13.69 -13.41 -27.80
N PRO A 105 -13.45 -12.09 -27.81
CA PRO A 105 -12.77 -11.35 -26.75
C PRO A 105 -13.69 -11.17 -25.54
N ARG A 106 -13.86 -12.23 -24.76
CA ARG A 106 -14.84 -12.29 -23.67
C ARG A 106 -14.59 -11.19 -22.63
N ARG A 107 -13.32 -10.91 -22.34
CA ARG A 107 -12.90 -9.85 -21.41
C ARG A 107 -13.41 -8.48 -21.85
N LEU A 108 -13.13 -8.08 -23.10
CA LEU A 108 -13.60 -6.83 -23.67
C LEU A 108 -15.13 -6.72 -23.63
N ILE A 109 -15.83 -7.77 -24.10
CA ILE A 109 -17.29 -7.79 -24.14
C ILE A 109 -17.88 -7.63 -22.74
N GLN A 110 -17.33 -8.33 -21.74
CA GLN A 110 -17.78 -8.24 -20.37
C GLN A 110 -17.51 -6.87 -19.75
N ALA A 111 -16.31 -6.31 -19.95
CA ALA A 111 -15.94 -5.00 -19.45
C ALA A 111 -16.93 -3.91 -19.92
N ILE A 112 -17.19 -3.87 -21.23
CA ILE A 112 -18.13 -2.89 -21.81
C ILE A 112 -19.59 -3.12 -21.38
N LYS A 113 -20.02 -4.39 -21.28
CA LYS A 113 -21.39 -4.69 -20.76
C LYS A 113 -21.60 -4.20 -19.34
N ARG A 114 -20.55 -4.24 -18.53
CA ARG A 114 -20.61 -3.85 -17.12
C ARG A 114 -20.56 -2.33 -16.95
N SER A 115 -19.60 -1.68 -17.59
CA SER A 115 -19.45 -0.22 -17.51
C SER A 115 -20.64 0.50 -18.17
N GLY A 116 -21.24 -0.09 -19.20
CA GLY A 116 -22.23 0.58 -20.03
C GLY A 116 -21.63 1.72 -20.84
N ALA A 117 -20.30 1.85 -20.85
CA ALA A 117 -19.56 2.93 -21.49
C ALA A 117 -18.42 2.37 -22.35
N LEU A 118 -17.99 3.11 -23.38
CA LEU A 118 -17.03 2.66 -24.36
C LEU A 118 -16.32 3.86 -24.98
N THR A 119 -15.01 3.73 -25.21
CA THR A 119 -14.29 4.56 -26.17
C THR A 119 -13.54 3.68 -27.15
N ILE A 120 -13.60 4.01 -28.44
CA ILE A 120 -12.79 3.42 -29.51
C ILE A 120 -11.96 4.54 -30.07
N GLU A 121 -10.65 4.39 -30.05
CA GLU A 121 -9.67 5.32 -30.58
C GLU A 121 -8.90 4.64 -31.71
N ALA A 122 -8.66 5.34 -32.80
CA ALA A 122 -7.85 4.85 -33.89
C ALA A 122 -7.04 6.00 -34.53
N TRP A 123 -5.76 5.75 -34.78
CA TRP A 123 -4.93 6.57 -35.64
C TRP A 123 -4.76 5.83 -36.96
N VAL A 124 -5.31 6.40 -38.02
CA VAL A 124 -5.41 5.75 -39.32
C VAL A 124 -5.13 6.72 -40.45
N GLU A 125 -4.62 6.18 -41.55
CA GLU A 125 -4.45 6.88 -42.82
C GLU A 125 -5.18 6.10 -43.92
N PRO A 126 -6.37 6.51 -44.33
CA PRO A 126 -7.12 5.84 -45.40
C PRO A 126 -6.38 5.88 -46.74
N SER A 127 -6.34 4.77 -47.46
CA SER A 127 -5.74 4.76 -48.83
C SER A 127 -6.59 5.49 -49.86
N ARG A 128 -7.87 5.74 -49.56
CA ARG A 128 -8.84 6.42 -50.44
C ARG A 128 -9.82 7.23 -49.61
N GLU A 129 -10.22 8.39 -50.15
CA GLU A 129 -11.25 9.22 -49.52
C GLU A 129 -12.63 8.59 -49.53
N ASN A 130 -12.95 7.86 -50.59
CA ASN A 130 -14.25 7.22 -50.80
C ASN A 130 -14.13 5.70 -50.70
N GLN A 131 -14.42 5.14 -49.54
CA GLN A 131 -14.59 3.70 -49.34
C GLN A 131 -16.05 3.41 -48.98
N SER A 132 -16.64 2.47 -49.73
CA SER A 132 -18.06 2.16 -49.58
C SER A 132 -18.35 1.23 -48.42
N GLY A 133 -19.43 1.58 -47.68
CA GLY A 133 -19.62 0.62 -46.74
C GLY A 133 -20.70 0.64 -45.67
N PRO A 134 -20.40 1.08 -44.49
CA PRO A 134 -19.12 1.49 -43.92
C PRO A 134 -18.06 0.39 -44.00
N ALA A 135 -16.92 0.72 -44.59
CA ALA A 135 -15.72 -0.13 -44.59
C ALA A 135 -15.18 -0.23 -43.17
N ARG A 136 -14.79 -1.45 -42.75
CA ARG A 136 -14.52 -1.76 -41.30
C ARG A 136 -13.10 -1.39 -40.91
N MET A 137 -12.93 -0.25 -40.24
CA MET A 137 -11.68 0.05 -39.54
C MET A 137 -11.54 -0.83 -38.30
N VAL A 138 -12.48 -0.77 -37.37
CA VAL A 138 -12.49 -1.58 -36.14
C VAL A 138 -13.90 -2.12 -35.94
N THR A 139 -14.05 -3.43 -35.80
CA THR A 139 -15.38 -4.05 -35.60
C THR A 139 -15.34 -5.21 -34.59
N LEU A 140 -16.40 -5.31 -33.80
CA LEU A 140 -16.69 -6.44 -32.95
C LEU A 140 -18.00 -7.06 -33.45
N SER A 141 -17.92 -8.03 -34.33
CA SER A 141 -19.04 -8.49 -35.15
C SER A 141 -19.02 -10.00 -35.42
N LYS A 142 -20.10 -10.49 -36.02
CA LYS A 142 -20.22 -11.82 -36.58
C LYS A 142 -20.29 -11.79 -38.13
N ASP A 143 -21.04 -10.81 -38.65
CA ASP A 143 -21.27 -10.61 -40.08
C ASP A 143 -21.71 -9.16 -40.35
N SER A 144 -22.00 -8.84 -41.62
CA SER A 144 -22.35 -7.47 -42.05
C SER A 144 -23.64 -6.89 -41.44
N THR A 145 -24.45 -7.72 -40.74
CA THR A 145 -25.75 -7.33 -40.16
C THR A 145 -25.80 -7.50 -38.63
N ASN A 146 -24.87 -8.25 -38.06
CA ASN A 146 -24.82 -8.55 -36.63
C ASN A 146 -23.50 -8.12 -36.00
N ARG A 147 -23.55 -7.13 -35.10
CA ARG A 147 -22.38 -6.57 -34.41
C ARG A 147 -22.68 -6.12 -32.99
N ASN A 148 -21.63 -6.00 -32.18
CA ASN A 148 -21.68 -5.23 -30.94
C ASN A 148 -21.30 -3.77 -31.23
N PHE A 149 -20.24 -3.53 -32.04
CA PHE A 149 -19.91 -2.22 -32.56
C PHE A 149 -19.15 -2.29 -33.89
N THR A 150 -19.12 -1.16 -34.56
CA THR A 150 -18.23 -0.89 -35.71
C THR A 150 -17.83 0.58 -35.69
N LEU A 151 -16.56 0.88 -35.82
CA LEU A 151 -15.99 2.15 -36.29
C LEU A 151 -15.59 1.94 -37.75
N GLY A 152 -16.20 2.66 -38.68
CA GLY A 152 -16.00 2.45 -40.11
C GLY A 152 -15.91 3.74 -40.89
N GLN A 153 -15.49 3.60 -42.15
CA GLN A 153 -15.48 4.68 -43.15
C GLN A 153 -16.66 4.46 -44.10
N ASP A 154 -17.53 5.50 -44.26
CA ASP A 154 -18.60 5.50 -45.23
C ASP A 154 -18.46 6.74 -46.12
N GLY A 155 -18.01 6.53 -47.36
CA GLY A 155 -17.53 7.62 -48.18
C GLY A 155 -16.33 8.32 -47.57
N ASN A 156 -16.42 9.63 -47.38
CA ASN A 156 -15.40 10.49 -46.76
C ASN A 156 -15.71 10.85 -45.29
N GLN A 157 -16.51 10.01 -44.56
CA GLN A 157 -16.91 10.30 -43.20
C GLN A 157 -16.80 9.07 -42.31
N VAL A 158 -16.69 9.31 -41.00
CA VAL A 158 -16.69 8.24 -40.00
C VAL A 158 -18.13 7.85 -39.66
N ASP A 159 -18.47 6.56 -39.76
CA ASP A 159 -19.75 5.98 -39.34
C ASP A 159 -19.51 5.02 -38.14
N VAL A 160 -20.24 5.23 -37.04
CA VAL A 160 -20.19 4.39 -35.88
C VAL A 160 -21.52 3.71 -35.62
N ARG A 161 -21.49 2.40 -35.61
CA ARG A 161 -22.66 1.54 -35.32
C ARG A 161 -22.45 0.86 -33.98
N LEU A 162 -23.43 0.98 -33.11
CA LEU A 162 -23.36 0.42 -31.75
C LEU A 162 -24.66 -0.28 -31.39
N ARG A 163 -24.56 -1.57 -31.04
CA ARG A 163 -25.70 -2.34 -30.56
C ARG A 163 -26.01 -1.98 -29.12
N SER A 164 -27.28 -1.66 -28.87
CA SER A 164 -27.86 -1.44 -27.53
C SER A 164 -29.28 -2.02 -27.50
N LEU A 165 -29.94 -1.97 -26.35
CA LEU A 165 -31.37 -2.36 -26.27
C LEU A 165 -32.32 -1.48 -27.09
N GLN A 166 -31.83 -0.31 -27.58
CA GLN A 166 -32.61 0.66 -28.37
C GLN A 166 -32.13 0.80 -29.81
N THR A 167 -31.15 -0.01 -30.21
CA THR A 167 -30.68 -0.05 -31.60
C THR A 167 -30.85 -1.44 -32.17
N SER A 168 -30.83 -1.56 -33.49
CA SER A 168 -30.96 -2.84 -34.19
C SER A 168 -29.73 -3.76 -33.94
N ASN A 169 -29.82 -5.03 -34.37
CA ASN A 169 -28.66 -5.94 -34.34
C ASN A 169 -27.48 -5.43 -35.19
N ASN A 170 -27.75 -4.56 -36.13
CA ASN A 170 -26.76 -3.87 -36.97
C ASN A 170 -26.25 -2.56 -36.34
N GLY A 171 -26.68 -2.21 -35.14
CA GLY A 171 -26.28 -0.97 -34.46
C GLY A 171 -26.86 0.30 -35.10
N LEU A 172 -28.03 0.21 -35.73
CA LEU A 172 -28.72 1.37 -36.33
C LEU A 172 -29.83 1.88 -35.41
N PRO A 173 -30.05 3.23 -35.33
CA PRO A 173 -29.37 4.26 -36.11
C PRO A 173 -27.92 4.45 -35.72
N SER A 174 -27.04 4.78 -36.69
CA SER A 174 -25.61 5.08 -36.48
C SER A 174 -25.40 6.54 -36.03
N LEU A 175 -24.22 6.81 -35.48
CA LEU A 175 -23.70 8.16 -35.30
C LEU A 175 -22.63 8.42 -36.38
N THR A 176 -22.80 9.45 -37.15
CA THR A 176 -21.94 9.76 -38.29
C THR A 176 -21.27 11.12 -38.12
N ALA A 177 -19.97 11.20 -38.37
CA ALA A 177 -19.23 12.44 -38.36
C ALA A 177 -19.61 13.35 -39.57
N LYS A 178 -19.16 14.60 -39.56
CA LYS A 178 -19.39 15.52 -40.66
C LYS A 178 -18.79 14.96 -41.96
N SER A 179 -19.45 15.21 -43.08
CA SER A 179 -18.91 14.91 -44.43
C SER A 179 -17.57 15.63 -44.63
N GLY A 180 -16.62 14.96 -45.29
CA GLY A 180 -15.26 15.46 -45.43
C GLY A 180 -14.38 15.32 -44.18
N SER A 181 -14.83 14.60 -43.17
CA SER A 181 -14.06 14.38 -41.94
C SER A 181 -12.91 13.39 -42.08
N LEU A 182 -12.93 12.56 -43.13
CA LEU A 182 -11.87 11.61 -43.50
C LEU A 182 -11.31 11.93 -44.88
N THR A 183 -10.00 12.09 -44.93
CA THR A 183 -9.20 12.25 -46.14
C THR A 183 -8.16 11.14 -46.24
N THR A 184 -7.26 11.18 -47.20
CA THR A 184 -6.11 10.27 -47.26
C THR A 184 -4.95 10.69 -46.33
N GLN A 185 -5.16 11.66 -45.46
CA GLN A 185 -4.17 12.09 -44.47
C GLN A 185 -4.34 11.32 -43.16
N LEU A 186 -3.26 11.26 -42.39
CA LEU A 186 -3.31 10.69 -41.05
C LEU A 186 -4.38 11.39 -40.17
N ALA A 187 -5.28 10.58 -39.62
CA ALA A 187 -6.40 11.05 -38.81
C ALA A 187 -6.45 10.36 -37.46
N HIS A 188 -6.71 11.16 -36.42
CA HIS A 188 -7.06 10.68 -35.10
C HIS A 188 -8.58 10.62 -34.96
N LEU A 189 -9.11 9.44 -34.77
CA LEU A 189 -10.54 9.17 -34.62
C LEU A 189 -10.85 8.67 -33.24
N VAL A 190 -11.79 9.30 -32.56
CA VAL A 190 -12.27 8.85 -31.26
C VAL A 190 -13.79 8.82 -31.24
N TYR A 191 -14.36 7.67 -30.94
CA TYR A 191 -15.76 7.54 -30.56
C TYR A 191 -15.85 7.26 -29.07
N ALA A 192 -16.60 8.04 -28.31
CA ALA A 192 -16.88 7.77 -26.92
C ALA A 192 -18.37 7.82 -26.62
N ARG A 193 -18.86 6.83 -25.85
CA ARG A 193 -20.22 6.74 -25.30
C ARG A 193 -20.17 6.54 -23.79
N ASP A 194 -20.88 7.38 -23.07
CA ASP A 194 -21.03 7.24 -21.63
C ASP A 194 -22.18 6.29 -21.23
N ARG A 195 -22.31 6.04 -19.93
CA ARG A 195 -23.34 5.14 -19.37
C ARG A 195 -24.77 5.58 -19.70
N ASP A 196 -24.99 6.87 -19.83
CA ASP A 196 -26.31 7.47 -20.12
C ASP A 196 -26.63 7.48 -21.62
N GLY A 197 -25.68 7.01 -22.44
CA GLY A 197 -25.81 6.90 -23.87
C GLY A 197 -25.39 8.14 -24.66
N GLN A 198 -24.86 9.17 -24.00
CA GLN A 198 -24.31 10.32 -24.73
C GLN A 198 -23.08 9.86 -25.52
N SER A 199 -23.16 10.04 -26.81
CA SER A 199 -22.17 9.56 -27.79
C SER A 199 -21.56 10.72 -28.53
N ARG A 200 -20.25 10.67 -28.75
CA ARG A 200 -19.51 11.74 -29.42
C ARG A 200 -18.45 11.14 -30.34
N ILE A 201 -18.22 11.82 -31.49
CA ILE A 201 -17.12 11.50 -32.40
C ILE A 201 -16.21 12.72 -32.47
N TRP A 202 -14.93 12.52 -32.22
CA TRP A 202 -13.90 13.53 -32.47
C TRP A 202 -13.02 13.05 -33.62
N VAL A 203 -12.62 14.04 -34.43
CA VAL A 203 -11.65 13.87 -35.49
C VAL A 203 -10.55 14.90 -35.29
N ASN A 204 -9.30 14.44 -35.20
CA ASN A 204 -8.13 15.28 -34.96
C ASN A 204 -8.29 16.20 -33.72
N GLY A 205 -8.73 15.60 -32.60
CA GLY A 205 -8.97 16.31 -31.34
C GLY A 205 -10.21 17.21 -31.31
N LYS A 206 -10.91 17.43 -32.45
CA LYS A 206 -12.06 18.32 -32.55
C LYS A 206 -13.37 17.53 -32.59
N LEU A 207 -14.39 17.98 -31.83
CA LEU A 207 -15.72 17.37 -31.86
C LEU A 207 -16.35 17.51 -33.24
N SER A 208 -16.64 16.37 -33.87
CA SER A 208 -17.24 16.28 -35.22
C SER A 208 -18.72 15.95 -35.18
N ALA A 209 -19.15 15.08 -34.26
CA ALA A 209 -20.54 14.73 -34.06
C ALA A 209 -20.85 14.44 -32.62
N SER A 210 -22.10 14.68 -32.21
CA SER A 210 -22.64 14.28 -30.92
C SER A 210 -24.10 13.86 -31.05
N GLY A 211 -24.52 12.87 -30.24
CA GLY A 211 -25.88 12.36 -30.25
C GLY A 211 -26.11 11.43 -29.08
N LYS A 212 -27.29 10.85 -28.98
CA LYS A 212 -27.63 9.90 -27.91
C LYS A 212 -27.95 8.53 -28.51
N ILE A 213 -27.07 7.55 -28.23
CA ILE A 213 -27.34 6.13 -28.49
C ILE A 213 -27.86 5.52 -27.19
N SER A 214 -29.18 5.59 -26.99
CA SER A 214 -29.84 5.14 -25.78
C SER A 214 -29.80 3.60 -25.59
N GLY A 215 -30.19 3.13 -24.42
CA GLY A 215 -30.31 1.72 -24.09
C GLY A 215 -29.02 1.12 -23.50
N ARG A 216 -29.21 0.10 -22.66
CA ARG A 216 -28.10 -0.65 -22.04
C ARG A 216 -27.40 -1.53 -23.10
N LEU A 217 -26.12 -1.83 -22.87
CA LEU A 217 -25.32 -2.71 -23.71
C LEU A 217 -25.41 -4.20 -23.28
N SER A 218 -26.39 -4.54 -22.47
CA SER A 218 -26.59 -5.91 -21.94
C SER A 218 -26.88 -6.94 -23.02
N ASN A 219 -27.41 -6.54 -24.18
CA ASN A 219 -27.70 -7.37 -25.32
C ASN A 219 -26.49 -7.67 -26.23
N TRP A 220 -25.28 -7.23 -25.85
CA TRP A 220 -24.07 -7.56 -26.58
C TRP A 220 -23.83 -9.08 -26.60
N GLN A 221 -23.54 -9.61 -27.76
CA GLN A 221 -23.36 -11.03 -27.98
C GLN A 221 -21.93 -11.48 -27.64
N ARG A 222 -21.82 -12.58 -26.92
CA ARG A 222 -20.54 -13.11 -26.44
C ARG A 222 -19.72 -13.84 -27.51
N ALA A 223 -20.33 -14.19 -28.63
CA ALA A 223 -19.69 -14.97 -29.70
C ALA A 223 -19.07 -14.10 -30.81
N MET A 224 -19.13 -12.79 -30.70
CA MET A 224 -18.57 -11.87 -31.70
C MET A 224 -17.05 -11.78 -31.56
N ARG A 225 -16.35 -11.62 -32.72
CA ARG A 225 -14.89 -11.51 -32.79
C ARG A 225 -14.49 -10.08 -33.08
N LEU A 226 -13.34 -9.67 -32.55
CA LEU A 226 -12.72 -8.37 -32.82
C LEU A 226 -11.91 -8.48 -34.12
N ALA A 227 -12.11 -7.53 -35.03
CA ALA A 227 -11.39 -7.48 -36.29
C ALA A 227 -11.01 -6.05 -36.71
N LEU A 228 -9.92 -5.95 -37.44
CA LEU A 228 -9.44 -4.77 -38.16
C LEU A 228 -9.44 -5.02 -39.67
N GLY A 229 -9.63 -3.96 -40.46
CA GLY A 229 -9.49 -3.97 -41.92
C GLY A 229 -10.61 -4.65 -42.71
N ASN A 230 -11.52 -5.38 -42.03
CA ASN A 230 -12.64 -6.04 -42.70
C ASN A 230 -13.73 -6.49 -41.71
N GLU A 231 -14.89 -6.87 -42.29
CA GLU A 231 -15.90 -7.66 -41.58
C GLU A 231 -15.45 -9.12 -41.39
N ILE A 232 -15.92 -9.84 -40.39
CA ILE A 232 -15.57 -11.24 -40.14
C ILE A 232 -15.85 -12.13 -41.37
N ASN A 233 -16.89 -11.87 -42.13
CA ASN A 233 -17.22 -12.54 -43.39
C ASN A 233 -16.54 -11.93 -44.62
N LYS A 234 -15.56 -11.05 -44.46
CA LYS A 234 -14.75 -10.36 -45.50
C LYS A 234 -15.55 -9.49 -46.49
N SER A 235 -16.77 -9.12 -46.16
CA SER A 235 -17.66 -8.38 -47.08
C SER A 235 -17.51 -6.88 -47.06
N ARG A 236 -16.66 -6.31 -46.23
CA ARG A 236 -16.53 -4.85 -46.00
C ARG A 236 -15.09 -4.41 -45.77
N PRO A 237 -14.19 -4.67 -46.75
CA PRO A 237 -12.79 -4.33 -46.64
C PRO A 237 -12.58 -2.82 -46.48
N TRP A 238 -11.66 -2.45 -45.55
CA TRP A 238 -11.09 -1.13 -45.43
C TRP A 238 -9.62 -1.17 -45.86
N LEU A 239 -9.17 -0.24 -46.66
CA LEU A 239 -7.78 -0.13 -47.13
C LEU A 239 -7.15 1.14 -46.57
N GLY A 240 -5.95 1.01 -46.01
CA GLY A 240 -5.23 2.09 -45.36
C GLY A 240 -4.22 1.59 -44.35
N THR A 241 -3.61 2.52 -43.64
CA THR A 241 -2.58 2.24 -42.63
C THR A 241 -3.12 2.49 -41.24
N TYR A 242 -2.88 1.56 -40.33
CA TYR A 242 -3.08 1.71 -38.89
C TYR A 242 -1.76 2.08 -38.23
N TYR A 243 -1.81 3.06 -37.34
CA TYR A 243 -0.70 3.43 -36.48
C TYR A 243 -1.00 3.12 -35.02
N LEU A 244 -2.30 3.16 -34.62
CA LEU A 244 -2.73 2.82 -33.29
C LEU A 244 -4.22 2.49 -33.29
N VAL A 245 -4.60 1.48 -32.47
CA VAL A 245 -6.01 1.23 -32.09
C VAL A 245 -6.08 0.99 -30.60
N ALA A 246 -6.92 1.74 -29.88
CA ALA A 246 -7.15 1.56 -28.46
C ALA A 246 -8.64 1.48 -28.13
N ILE A 247 -9.02 0.62 -27.18
CA ILE A 247 -10.41 0.50 -26.73
C ILE A 247 -10.43 0.62 -25.19
N TYR A 248 -11.29 1.52 -24.70
CA TYR A 248 -11.45 1.78 -23.26
C TYR A 248 -12.84 1.36 -22.82
N GLN A 249 -12.95 0.86 -21.58
CA GLN A 249 -14.22 0.50 -20.93
C GLN A 249 -14.97 1.70 -20.30
N ARG A 250 -14.66 2.90 -20.73
CA ARG A 250 -15.27 4.15 -20.29
C ARG A 250 -15.33 5.18 -21.41
N ALA A 251 -16.12 6.22 -21.24
CA ALA A 251 -16.05 7.38 -22.12
C ALA A 251 -14.85 8.25 -21.74
N LEU A 252 -13.99 8.56 -22.71
CA LEU A 252 -12.97 9.58 -22.54
C LEU A 252 -13.64 10.97 -22.54
N SER A 253 -13.17 11.85 -21.66
CA SER A 253 -13.54 13.24 -21.62
C SER A 253 -12.88 14.02 -22.78
N ARG A 254 -13.39 15.23 -23.06
CA ARG A 254 -12.80 16.10 -24.08
C ARG A 254 -11.30 16.35 -23.85
N LYS A 255 -10.91 16.63 -22.60
CA LYS A 255 -9.50 16.85 -22.24
C LYS A 255 -8.63 15.62 -22.50
N GLU A 256 -9.14 14.45 -22.21
CA GLU A 256 -8.43 13.19 -22.45
C GLU A 256 -8.30 12.87 -23.95
N VAL A 257 -9.31 13.21 -24.77
CA VAL A 257 -9.21 13.10 -26.22
C VAL A 257 -8.19 14.08 -26.78
N GLU A 258 -8.18 15.33 -26.31
CA GLU A 258 -7.19 16.34 -26.67
C GLU A 258 -5.76 15.91 -26.25
N GLN A 259 -5.62 15.29 -25.08
CA GLN A 259 -4.38 14.70 -24.59
C GLN A 259 -3.89 13.57 -25.50
N ASN A 260 -4.76 12.61 -25.85
CA ASN A 260 -4.42 11.51 -26.75
C ASN A 260 -4.08 12.00 -28.16
N TYR A 261 -4.73 13.08 -28.61
CA TYR A 261 -4.41 13.73 -29.89
C TYR A 261 -3.02 14.37 -29.86
N ALA A 262 -2.70 15.10 -28.79
CA ALA A 262 -1.38 15.73 -28.59
C ALA A 262 -0.25 14.69 -28.47
N ALA A 263 -0.55 13.51 -27.95
CA ALA A 263 0.38 12.40 -27.88
C ALA A 263 0.78 11.84 -29.26
N GLY A 264 0.02 12.12 -30.30
CA GLY A 264 0.31 11.66 -31.67
C GLY A 264 -0.04 10.19 -31.92
N ALA A 265 0.39 9.63 -33.03
CA ALA A 265 0.21 8.22 -33.39
C ALA A 265 1.31 7.30 -32.81
N GLY A 266 2.17 7.81 -31.99
CA GLY A 266 3.29 7.07 -31.37
C GLY A 266 2.86 6.14 -30.24
N VAL A 267 3.76 5.31 -29.84
CA VAL A 267 3.54 4.19 -28.91
C VAL A 267 3.20 4.67 -27.49
N LEU A 268 2.33 3.94 -26.82
CA LEU A 268 1.80 4.25 -25.49
C LEU A 268 2.73 3.82 -24.36
N ALA A 269 3.12 4.74 -23.48
CA ALA A 269 3.46 4.39 -22.11
C ALA A 269 2.25 4.59 -21.16
N PRO A 270 2.00 3.74 -20.20
CA PRO A 270 0.95 3.97 -19.24
C PRO A 270 1.24 5.29 -18.51
N GLN A 271 0.34 6.26 -18.61
CA GLN A 271 0.42 7.41 -17.72
C GLN A 271 0.00 6.94 -16.31
N VAL A 272 0.97 6.64 -15.51
CA VAL A 272 0.96 7.14 -14.15
C VAL A 272 0.68 8.65 -14.25
N VAL A 273 -0.12 9.21 -13.35
CA VAL A 273 -0.11 10.66 -13.14
C VAL A 273 1.31 10.99 -12.71
N VAL A 274 2.20 11.13 -13.68
CA VAL A 274 3.52 11.66 -13.43
C VAL A 274 3.24 13.11 -13.04
N ARG A 275 3.37 13.41 -11.75
CA ARG A 275 3.85 14.73 -11.37
C ARG A 275 4.90 15.05 -12.43
N LYS A 276 4.81 16.21 -13.09
CA LYS A 276 5.90 16.75 -13.91
C LYS A 276 7.19 16.22 -13.32
N PRO A 277 8.01 15.41 -14.08
CA PRO A 277 9.19 14.82 -13.49
C PRO A 277 9.84 15.96 -12.70
N PRO A 278 10.08 15.78 -11.39
CA PRO A 278 10.62 16.85 -10.59
C PRO A 278 11.85 17.33 -11.35
N ASP A 279 12.02 18.63 -11.49
CA ASP A 279 13.22 19.22 -12.13
C ASP A 279 14.40 18.37 -11.64
N SER A 280 15.26 17.92 -12.54
CA SER A 280 16.37 17.04 -12.17
C SER A 280 17.17 17.60 -10.96
N ARG A 281 17.10 18.93 -10.77
CA ARG A 281 17.68 19.65 -9.62
C ARG A 281 16.84 19.47 -8.33
N GLU A 282 15.52 19.37 -8.42
CA GLU A 282 14.62 19.11 -7.29
C GLU A 282 14.84 17.68 -6.79
N THR A 283 14.81 16.71 -7.70
CA THR A 283 15.15 15.31 -7.40
C THR A 283 16.55 15.18 -6.83
N HIS A 284 17.51 15.90 -7.39
CA HIS A 284 18.90 15.89 -6.88
C HIS A 284 18.96 16.41 -5.44
N PHE A 285 18.22 17.47 -5.10
CA PHE A 285 18.18 17.95 -3.72
C PHE A 285 17.58 16.90 -2.79
N GLU A 286 16.41 16.38 -3.10
CA GLU A 286 15.67 15.47 -2.20
C GLU A 286 16.35 14.12 -1.98
N LEU A 287 16.92 13.54 -3.04
CA LEU A 287 17.50 12.20 -2.99
C LEU A 287 19.01 12.16 -2.76
N ALA A 288 19.73 13.24 -3.02
CA ALA A 288 21.18 13.26 -2.88
C ALA A 288 21.71 14.27 -1.84
N VAL A 289 21.23 15.50 -1.85
CA VAL A 289 21.73 16.57 -0.97
C VAL A 289 21.10 16.50 0.42
N ALA A 290 19.80 16.38 0.51
CA ALA A 290 19.06 16.36 1.77
C ALA A 290 19.51 15.20 2.69
N PRO A 291 19.79 13.97 2.22
CA PRO A 291 20.38 12.92 3.03
C PRO A 291 21.72 13.31 3.66
N ILE A 292 22.59 13.98 2.89
CA ILE A 292 23.90 14.43 3.40
C ILE A 292 23.69 15.47 4.50
N LEU A 293 22.87 16.49 4.26
CA LEU A 293 22.57 17.50 5.26
C LEU A 293 21.98 16.88 6.54
N ALA A 294 21.00 15.98 6.38
CA ALA A 294 20.34 15.32 7.51
C ALA A 294 21.30 14.47 8.36
N ASN A 295 22.16 13.69 7.72
CA ASN A 295 23.00 12.73 8.42
C ASN A 295 24.33 13.33 8.92
N GLN A 296 24.87 14.33 8.22
CA GLN A 296 26.20 14.87 8.51
C GLN A 296 26.16 16.25 9.20
N CYS A 297 25.07 17.03 9.01
CA CYS A 297 25.06 18.43 9.44
C CYS A 297 24.06 18.70 10.58
N LEU A 298 22.84 18.11 10.53
CA LEU A 298 21.74 18.49 11.42
C LEU A 298 21.97 18.18 12.90
N GLU A 299 22.86 17.26 13.24
CA GLU A 299 23.15 17.00 14.66
C GLU A 299 23.70 18.23 15.38
N CYS A 300 24.42 19.09 14.65
CA CYS A 300 25.00 20.33 15.17
C CYS A 300 24.26 21.60 14.72
N HIS A 301 23.66 21.55 13.52
CA HIS A 301 23.06 22.68 12.84
C HIS A 301 21.55 22.48 12.63
N ASP A 302 20.86 22.06 13.66
CA ASP A 302 19.38 22.01 13.70
C ASP A 302 18.81 23.16 14.55
N ALA A 303 17.50 23.28 14.59
CA ALA A 303 16.79 24.32 15.36
C ALA A 303 17.11 24.31 16.85
N LEU A 304 17.47 23.13 17.42
CA LEU A 304 17.77 22.98 18.85
C LEU A 304 19.21 23.34 19.20
N THR A 305 20.17 22.83 18.42
CA THR A 305 21.59 22.93 18.75
C THR A 305 22.22 24.21 18.23
N ARG A 306 21.91 24.60 16.99
CA ARG A 306 22.33 25.86 16.32
C ARG A 306 23.78 26.24 16.54
N LYS A 307 24.72 25.32 16.47
CA LYS A 307 26.15 25.63 16.62
C LYS A 307 26.56 26.67 15.58
N GLY A 308 27.21 27.78 16.04
CA GLY A 308 27.52 28.90 15.19
C GLY A 308 26.28 29.66 14.68
N GLY A 309 25.19 29.65 15.43
CA GLY A 309 23.93 30.29 15.05
C GLY A 309 23.19 29.67 13.86
N LEU A 310 23.79 28.63 13.19
CA LEU A 310 23.30 28.06 11.95
C LEU A 310 22.25 26.98 12.21
N ASP A 311 21.13 27.05 11.46
CA ASP A 311 20.09 26.03 11.41
C ASP A 311 19.81 25.63 9.96
N LEU A 312 20.19 24.40 9.61
CA LEU A 312 20.00 23.77 8.30
C LEU A 312 18.75 22.86 8.25
N SER A 313 17.91 22.85 9.28
CA SER A 313 16.73 22.00 9.31
C SER A 313 15.56 22.54 8.49
N ALA A 314 15.57 23.83 8.12
CA ALA A 314 14.53 24.43 7.30
C ALA A 314 15.13 25.38 6.26
N LYS A 315 14.46 25.49 5.10
CA LYS A 315 14.87 26.37 4.00
C LYS A 315 15.09 27.81 4.44
N SER A 316 14.15 28.36 5.21
CA SER A 316 14.18 29.75 5.66
C SER A 316 15.39 30.06 6.55
N THR A 317 15.67 29.19 7.52
CA THR A 317 16.79 29.34 8.45
C THR A 317 18.14 29.08 7.78
N ALA A 318 18.22 28.12 6.88
CA ALA A 318 19.41 27.81 6.10
C ALA A 318 19.84 29.00 5.21
N ILE A 319 18.88 29.67 4.58
CA ILE A 319 19.14 30.87 3.75
C ILE A 319 19.61 32.06 4.62
N THR A 320 19.05 32.22 5.83
CA THR A 320 19.47 33.28 6.75
C THR A 320 20.92 33.12 7.14
N GLY A 321 21.40 31.88 7.33
CA GLY A 321 22.77 31.57 7.75
C GLY A 321 22.98 31.57 9.23
N GLY A 322 24.25 31.66 9.67
CA GLY A 322 24.67 31.65 11.07
C GLY A 322 25.44 32.91 11.48
N ASP A 323 26.13 32.83 12.62
CA ASP A 323 26.89 33.94 13.19
C ASP A 323 27.96 34.50 12.26
N THR A 324 28.52 33.68 11.36
CA THR A 324 29.55 34.04 10.41
C THR A 324 28.99 34.48 9.05
N GLY A 325 27.67 34.54 8.87
CA GLY A 325 27.03 34.95 7.64
C GLY A 325 26.23 33.83 6.93
N ARG A 326 25.93 34.04 5.65
CA ARG A 326 25.12 33.09 4.84
C ARG A 326 25.85 31.77 4.63
N ALA A 327 25.16 30.67 4.88
CA ALA A 327 25.74 29.34 4.72
C ALA A 327 26.04 29.00 3.26
N PHE A 328 25.18 29.44 2.31
CA PHE A 328 25.38 29.16 0.89
C PHE A 328 24.86 30.30 -0.02
N MET A 329 25.49 30.38 -1.18
CA MET A 329 25.15 31.30 -2.27
C MET A 329 24.66 30.49 -3.47
N ALA A 330 23.43 30.73 -3.88
CA ALA A 330 22.82 30.06 -5.02
C ALA A 330 23.60 30.36 -6.31
N GLY A 331 24.02 29.33 -7.02
CA GLY A 331 24.77 29.42 -8.28
C GLY A 331 26.28 29.49 -8.11
N SER A 332 26.80 29.49 -6.87
CA SER A 332 28.26 29.53 -6.64
C SER A 332 28.68 28.72 -5.41
N ALA A 333 29.24 27.56 -5.63
CA ALA A 333 29.87 26.80 -4.55
C ALA A 333 31.06 27.58 -3.94
N LYS A 334 31.90 28.17 -4.79
CA LYS A 334 33.10 28.91 -4.35
C LYS A 334 32.79 30.02 -3.35
N ASP A 335 31.68 30.73 -3.51
CA ASP A 335 31.27 31.83 -2.64
C ASP A 335 30.38 31.35 -1.47
N SER A 336 30.14 30.06 -1.34
CA SER A 336 29.35 29.46 -0.26
C SER A 336 30.24 29.04 0.90
N LEU A 337 30.04 29.61 2.09
CA LEU A 337 30.79 29.25 3.30
C LEU A 337 30.67 27.75 3.64
N LEU A 338 29.49 27.17 3.42
CA LEU A 338 29.26 25.72 3.59
C LEU A 338 30.24 24.92 2.74
N TRP A 339 30.41 25.28 1.46
CA TRP A 339 31.35 24.58 0.58
C TRP A 339 32.79 24.75 1.01
N GLN A 340 33.20 26.01 1.30
CA GLN A 340 34.58 26.31 1.71
C GLN A 340 35.00 25.49 2.93
N LEU A 341 34.13 25.34 3.93
CA LEU A 341 34.42 24.58 5.14
C LEU A 341 34.41 23.06 4.89
N VAL A 342 33.51 22.57 4.01
CA VAL A 342 33.45 21.15 3.62
C VAL A 342 34.63 20.76 2.72
N GLU A 343 35.01 21.61 1.79
CA GLU A 343 36.16 21.37 0.88
C GLU A 343 37.47 21.23 1.67
N GLN A 344 37.65 22.07 2.69
CA GLN A 344 38.85 22.10 3.56
C GLN A 344 38.81 21.05 4.69
N ASP A 345 37.80 20.17 4.73
CA ASP A 345 37.59 19.22 5.82
C ASP A 345 37.41 19.85 7.23
N ALA A 346 37.13 21.15 7.30
CA ALA A 346 36.83 21.86 8.54
C ALA A 346 35.45 21.49 9.09
N MET A 347 34.54 21.07 8.21
CA MET A 347 33.20 20.54 8.54
C MET A 347 32.96 19.19 7.84
N PRO A 348 32.36 18.19 8.54
CA PRO A 348 31.83 18.20 9.93
C PRO A 348 32.94 18.27 10.99
N HIS A 349 32.79 19.19 11.94
CA HIS A 349 33.85 19.41 12.96
C HIS A 349 34.00 18.20 13.90
N LYS A 350 35.26 17.72 14.08
CA LYS A 350 35.61 16.56 14.92
C LYS A 350 34.93 15.26 14.52
N ARG A 351 34.64 15.09 13.23
CA ARG A 351 34.09 13.87 12.61
C ARG A 351 34.87 13.53 11.34
N SER A 352 34.61 12.34 10.81
CA SER A 352 35.10 11.96 9.50
C SER A 352 34.65 12.97 8.45
N PRO A 353 35.59 13.45 7.59
CA PRO A 353 35.22 14.32 6.46
C PRO A 353 34.15 13.67 5.57
N LEU A 354 33.43 14.48 4.79
CA LEU A 354 32.57 13.99 3.73
C LEU A 354 33.40 13.24 2.69
N SER A 355 32.80 12.15 2.18
CA SER A 355 33.43 11.42 1.06
C SER A 355 33.55 12.31 -0.18
N SER A 356 34.47 11.97 -1.08
CA SER A 356 34.64 12.69 -2.35
C SER A 356 33.36 12.73 -3.18
N GLN A 357 32.47 11.72 -3.03
CA GLN A 357 31.18 11.69 -3.70
C GLN A 357 30.20 12.68 -3.07
N GLU A 358 30.11 12.71 -1.73
CA GLU A 358 29.24 13.66 -1.02
C GLU A 358 29.66 15.10 -1.29
N LYS A 359 30.98 15.38 -1.30
CA LYS A 359 31.54 16.69 -1.67
C LYS A 359 31.09 17.11 -3.09
N ARG A 360 31.22 16.22 -4.09
CA ARG A 360 30.76 16.51 -5.47
C ARG A 360 29.25 16.78 -5.54
N ILE A 361 28.45 16.07 -4.76
CA ILE A 361 26.98 16.27 -4.70
C ILE A 361 26.67 17.67 -4.16
N ILE A 362 27.28 18.08 -3.04
CA ILE A 362 27.10 19.41 -2.44
C ILE A 362 27.56 20.50 -3.40
N GLN A 363 28.75 20.35 -4.01
CA GLN A 363 29.31 21.31 -4.96
C GLN A 363 28.39 21.51 -6.16
N LYS A 364 27.94 20.38 -6.76
CA LYS A 364 27.02 20.42 -7.89
C LYS A 364 25.71 21.12 -7.53
N TRP A 365 25.11 20.78 -6.39
CA TRP A 365 23.88 21.40 -5.92
C TRP A 365 23.99 22.93 -5.80
N LEU A 366 25.07 23.42 -5.17
CA LEU A 366 25.31 24.85 -5.02
C LEU A 366 25.48 25.56 -6.37
N ASN A 367 26.26 24.97 -7.29
CA ASN A 367 26.47 25.52 -8.64
C ASN A 367 25.21 25.50 -9.49
N ASP A 368 24.34 24.51 -9.33
CA ASP A 368 23.05 24.37 -10.05
C ASP A 368 21.95 25.28 -9.48
N GLY A 369 22.31 26.24 -8.60
CA GLY A 369 21.38 27.24 -8.08
C GLY A 369 20.92 27.01 -6.66
N GLY A 370 21.44 25.99 -5.93
CA GLY A 370 21.11 25.73 -4.53
C GLY A 370 19.61 25.45 -4.32
N VAL A 371 18.99 24.71 -5.26
CA VAL A 371 17.56 24.42 -5.21
C VAL A 371 17.21 23.67 -3.93
N TRP A 372 16.24 24.18 -3.17
CA TRP A 372 15.79 23.62 -1.91
C TRP A 372 14.27 23.45 -1.96
N THR A 373 13.79 22.23 -2.09
CA THR A 373 12.37 21.90 -2.31
C THR A 373 11.60 21.69 -1.02
N LEU A 374 12.23 21.08 -0.03
CA LEU A 374 11.59 20.71 1.23
C LEU A 374 11.41 21.91 2.16
N ARG A 375 10.23 22.10 2.73
CA ARG A 375 10.00 23.12 3.77
C ARG A 375 10.88 22.88 4.99
N ARG A 376 11.06 21.60 5.36
CA ARG A 376 11.85 21.13 6.49
C ARG A 376 12.56 19.81 6.15
N LEU A 377 13.81 19.69 6.58
CA LEU A 377 14.53 18.43 6.55
C LEU A 377 14.16 17.61 7.79
N ASP A 378 13.65 16.41 7.57
CA ASP A 378 13.30 15.47 8.62
C ASP A 378 14.31 14.32 8.64
N PRO A 379 15.22 14.25 9.64
CA PRO A 379 16.22 13.18 9.70
C PRO A 379 15.63 11.77 9.67
N ALA A 380 14.41 11.58 10.23
CA ALA A 380 13.76 10.28 10.25
C ALA A 380 13.48 9.70 8.86
N VAL A 381 13.35 10.54 7.84
CA VAL A 381 13.13 10.14 6.45
C VAL A 381 14.37 9.48 5.84
N TYR A 382 15.54 9.79 6.38
CA TYR A 382 16.85 9.37 5.84
C TYR A 382 17.51 8.27 6.66
N VAL A 383 16.86 7.74 7.71
CA VAL A 383 17.39 6.62 8.52
C VAL A 383 17.61 5.39 7.65
N HIS A 384 16.70 5.13 6.72
CA HIS A 384 16.77 4.02 5.78
C HIS A 384 17.33 4.45 4.42
N GLY A 385 18.43 5.17 4.42
CA GLY A 385 19.08 5.64 3.19
C GLY A 385 19.31 4.54 2.17
N GLY A 386 18.81 4.72 0.95
CA GLY A 386 19.28 3.98 -0.22
C GLY A 386 18.72 2.57 -0.42
N ARG A 387 17.53 2.25 0.06
CA ARG A 387 16.78 1.06 -0.38
C ARG A 387 15.53 1.46 -1.18
N PRO A 388 15.67 2.10 -2.36
CA PRO A 388 14.53 2.56 -3.15
C PRO A 388 13.70 1.42 -3.74
N ASP A 389 14.26 0.22 -3.90
CA ASP A 389 13.78 -0.77 -4.87
C ASP A 389 13.28 -2.06 -4.24
N ALA A 390 13.05 -2.07 -2.95
CA ALA A 390 12.54 -3.27 -2.34
C ALA A 390 11.05 -3.39 -2.61
N ASN A 391 10.71 -4.04 -3.72
CA ASN A 391 9.46 -4.77 -3.82
C ASN A 391 9.49 -5.84 -2.73
N TRP A 392 9.06 -5.45 -1.53
CA TRP A 392 9.11 -6.34 -0.38
C TRP A 392 8.07 -7.43 -0.57
N LEU A 393 8.54 -8.60 -0.91
CA LEU A 393 7.74 -9.80 -0.80
C LEU A 393 7.40 -9.97 0.68
N ARG A 394 6.15 -9.74 1.05
CA ARG A 394 5.73 -9.74 2.44
C ARG A 394 5.01 -11.04 2.79
N ARG A 395 5.58 -11.82 3.70
CA ARG A 395 4.91 -12.94 4.35
C ARG A 395 3.73 -12.41 5.21
N LEU A 396 2.65 -13.17 5.29
CA LEU A 396 1.60 -12.88 6.27
C LEU A 396 2.18 -12.96 7.68
N THR A 397 1.82 -11.99 8.53
CA THR A 397 2.09 -12.11 9.96
C THR A 397 1.27 -13.26 10.57
N ILE A 398 1.63 -13.72 11.75
CA ILE A 398 0.88 -14.77 12.47
C ILE A 398 -0.59 -14.34 12.60
N ALA A 399 -0.83 -13.09 12.98
CA ALA A 399 -2.17 -12.55 13.12
C ALA A 399 -2.93 -12.51 11.78
N GLU A 400 -2.28 -12.07 10.69
CA GLU A 400 -2.88 -12.07 9.33
C GLU A 400 -3.15 -13.49 8.84
N TYR A 401 -2.28 -14.45 9.14
CA TYR A 401 -2.46 -15.85 8.79
C TYR A 401 -3.67 -16.46 9.51
N ILE A 402 -3.78 -16.26 10.83
CA ILE A 402 -4.92 -16.71 11.64
C ILE A 402 -6.23 -16.11 11.10
N GLU A 403 -6.28 -14.80 10.86
CA GLU A 403 -7.48 -14.15 10.32
C GLU A 403 -7.83 -14.63 8.92
N THR A 404 -6.83 -14.90 8.09
CA THR A 404 -7.06 -15.44 6.75
C THR A 404 -7.72 -16.81 6.81
N VAL A 405 -7.21 -17.70 7.67
CA VAL A 405 -7.77 -19.04 7.88
C VAL A 405 -9.18 -18.96 8.47
N ARG A 406 -9.37 -18.13 9.52
CA ARG A 406 -10.67 -17.94 10.17
C ARG A 406 -11.72 -17.43 9.17
N PHE A 407 -11.37 -16.45 8.36
CA PHE A 407 -12.29 -15.88 7.37
C PHE A 407 -12.63 -16.86 6.24
N LEU A 408 -11.65 -17.58 5.71
CA LEU A 408 -11.86 -18.48 4.58
C LEU A 408 -12.60 -19.75 4.98
N PHE A 409 -12.19 -20.36 6.10
CA PHE A 409 -12.57 -21.73 6.46
C PHE A 409 -13.43 -21.81 7.72
N ALA A 410 -13.66 -20.71 8.44
CA ALA A 410 -14.33 -20.68 9.75
C ALA A 410 -13.64 -21.56 10.80
N VAL A 411 -12.32 -21.72 10.70
CA VAL A 411 -11.47 -22.51 11.63
C VAL A 411 -10.60 -21.56 12.44
N ASP A 412 -10.59 -21.71 13.76
CA ASP A 412 -9.66 -21.03 14.64
C ASP A 412 -8.42 -21.92 14.90
N ILE A 413 -7.27 -21.35 14.56
CA ILE A 413 -5.95 -21.95 14.74
C ILE A 413 -5.03 -21.09 15.61
N SER A 414 -5.60 -20.16 16.38
CA SER A 414 -4.81 -19.17 17.13
C SER A 414 -3.80 -19.85 18.05
N LYS A 415 -4.23 -20.86 18.80
CA LYS A 415 -3.37 -21.58 19.74
C LYS A 415 -2.22 -22.31 19.03
N GLU A 416 -2.54 -23.03 17.97
CA GLU A 416 -1.57 -23.83 17.23
C GLU A 416 -0.60 -22.94 16.45
N ALA A 417 -1.09 -21.85 15.84
CA ALA A 417 -0.25 -20.91 15.10
C ALA A 417 0.79 -20.23 16.02
N HIS A 418 0.38 -19.79 17.22
CA HIS A 418 1.32 -19.21 18.18
C HIS A 418 2.29 -20.24 18.79
N ALA A 419 1.89 -21.51 18.87
CA ALA A 419 2.77 -22.57 19.39
C ALA A 419 3.79 -23.06 18.36
N LEU A 420 3.44 -23.09 17.08
CA LEU A 420 4.26 -23.68 16.02
C LEU A 420 5.12 -22.66 15.28
N LEU A 421 4.59 -21.48 15.01
CA LEU A 421 5.32 -20.45 14.25
C LEU A 421 6.30 -19.70 15.14
N PRO A 422 7.54 -19.46 14.69
CA PRO A 422 8.47 -18.59 15.38
C PRO A 422 7.88 -17.18 15.57
N PRO A 423 8.09 -16.55 16.74
CA PRO A 423 7.58 -15.22 17.02
C PRO A 423 8.17 -14.19 16.07
N GLU A 424 7.38 -13.16 15.73
CA GLU A 424 7.81 -12.09 14.86
C GLU A 424 8.71 -11.09 15.58
N VAL A 425 9.81 -10.73 14.95
CA VAL A 425 10.76 -9.75 15.47
C VAL A 425 10.34 -8.34 15.04
N ARG A 426 10.31 -7.41 15.97
CA ARG A 426 10.01 -6.01 15.69
C ARG A 426 11.19 -5.33 14.98
N ALA A 427 10.88 -4.53 13.97
CA ALA A 427 11.83 -3.65 13.29
C ALA A 427 11.13 -2.32 12.95
N ASP A 428 11.85 -1.21 13.10
CA ASP A 428 11.32 0.13 12.85
C ASP A 428 10.03 0.46 13.64
N GLY A 429 9.88 -0.15 14.80
CA GLY A 429 8.74 0.04 15.67
C GLY A 429 7.55 -0.88 15.42
N PHE A 430 7.63 -1.81 14.46
CA PHE A 430 6.52 -2.71 14.10
C PHE A 430 6.96 -4.15 13.87
N SER A 431 6.07 -5.11 14.19
CA SER A 431 6.29 -6.54 13.96
C SER A 431 5.96 -6.98 12.52
N ASN A 432 5.27 -6.13 11.77
CA ASN A 432 4.84 -6.43 10.41
C ASN A 432 5.78 -5.93 9.31
N THR A 433 7.00 -5.53 9.68
CA THR A 433 7.98 -4.99 8.73
C THR A 433 8.55 -6.10 7.83
N ALA A 434 8.38 -5.95 6.52
CA ALA A 434 8.59 -7.00 5.52
C ALA A 434 9.98 -7.64 5.56
N TYR A 435 11.05 -6.86 5.74
CA TYR A 435 12.42 -7.40 5.72
C TYR A 435 12.75 -8.26 6.96
N ASN A 436 11.94 -8.22 8.02
CA ASN A 436 12.04 -9.09 9.18
C ASN A 436 11.11 -10.30 9.13
N LEU A 437 10.21 -10.36 8.15
CA LEU A 437 9.29 -11.48 7.95
C LEU A 437 9.95 -12.61 7.11
N ASN A 438 11.17 -12.98 7.48
CA ASN A 438 11.90 -14.05 6.82
C ASN A 438 11.24 -15.42 7.05
N VAL A 439 11.50 -16.37 6.16
CA VAL A 439 11.06 -17.76 6.28
C VAL A 439 12.29 -18.65 6.47
N GLU A 440 12.29 -19.37 7.54
CA GLU A 440 13.27 -20.39 7.90
C GLU A 440 12.63 -21.78 7.80
N LEU A 441 13.43 -22.84 7.93
CA LEU A 441 12.93 -24.21 7.89
C LEU A 441 11.79 -24.47 8.90
N LYS A 442 11.91 -23.93 10.10
CA LYS A 442 10.85 -24.04 11.14
C LYS A 442 9.51 -23.47 10.69
N HIS A 443 9.50 -22.38 9.91
CA HIS A 443 8.27 -21.84 9.34
C HIS A 443 7.65 -22.80 8.33
N ILE A 444 8.47 -23.44 7.48
CA ILE A 444 8.00 -24.37 6.46
C ILE A 444 7.34 -25.59 7.14
N GLU A 445 8.00 -26.15 8.15
CA GLU A 445 7.48 -27.28 8.95
C GLU A 445 6.17 -26.87 9.68
N ALA A 446 6.13 -25.69 10.28
CA ALA A 446 4.95 -25.16 10.96
C ALA A 446 3.76 -24.97 9.97
N TYR A 447 4.00 -24.39 8.80
CA TYR A 447 2.93 -24.21 7.79
C TYR A 447 2.41 -25.55 7.26
N GLN A 448 3.27 -26.55 7.10
CA GLN A 448 2.83 -27.89 6.73
C GLN A 448 1.93 -28.50 7.80
N GLN A 449 2.33 -28.42 9.06
CA GLN A 449 1.53 -28.94 10.19
C GLN A 449 0.20 -28.18 10.30
N LEU A 450 0.22 -26.86 10.22
CA LEU A 450 -0.98 -26.04 10.26
C LEU A 450 -1.92 -26.31 9.10
N ALA A 451 -1.42 -26.54 7.89
CA ALA A 451 -2.25 -26.91 6.74
C ALA A 451 -3.00 -28.23 6.98
N GLY A 452 -2.34 -29.24 7.56
CA GLY A 452 -2.98 -30.48 7.98
C GLY A 452 -4.07 -30.26 9.03
N ILE A 453 -3.76 -29.50 10.10
CA ILE A 453 -4.73 -29.17 11.15
C ILE A 453 -5.96 -28.42 10.59
N ILE A 454 -5.75 -27.48 9.67
CA ILE A 454 -6.83 -26.72 9.05
C ILE A 454 -7.74 -27.67 8.25
N VAL A 455 -7.16 -28.52 7.41
CA VAL A 455 -7.92 -29.46 6.56
C VAL A 455 -8.69 -30.49 7.39
N GLU A 456 -8.13 -30.95 8.53
CA GLU A 456 -8.83 -31.84 9.47
C GLU A 456 -10.07 -31.18 10.10
N ARG A 457 -10.01 -29.87 10.40
CA ARG A 457 -11.08 -29.13 11.08
C ARG A 457 -12.12 -28.50 10.15
N VAL A 458 -11.77 -28.28 8.88
CA VAL A 458 -12.68 -27.61 7.94
C VAL A 458 -13.78 -28.56 7.43
N ASP A 459 -15.00 -28.08 7.36
CA ASP A 459 -16.06 -28.76 6.62
C ASP A 459 -15.81 -28.57 5.11
N ILE A 460 -15.11 -29.55 4.54
CA ILE A 460 -14.70 -29.57 3.12
C ILE A 460 -15.94 -29.51 2.19
N GLU A 461 -17.02 -30.20 2.54
CA GLU A 461 -18.23 -30.24 1.71
C GLU A 461 -18.97 -28.88 1.74
N ALA A 462 -19.14 -28.30 2.91
CA ALA A 462 -19.71 -26.96 3.04
C ALA A 462 -18.86 -25.91 2.31
N PHE A 463 -17.52 -25.97 2.49
CA PHE A 463 -16.60 -25.07 1.79
C PHE A 463 -16.67 -25.22 0.27
N ARG A 464 -16.58 -26.46 -0.25
CA ARG A 464 -16.65 -26.77 -1.68
C ARG A 464 -17.96 -26.30 -2.31
N SER A 465 -19.11 -26.54 -1.61
CA SER A 465 -20.44 -26.23 -2.12
C SER A 465 -20.68 -24.74 -2.37
N ARG A 466 -19.90 -23.85 -1.72
CA ARG A 466 -19.90 -22.38 -2.00
C ARG A 466 -19.54 -22.09 -3.44
N PHE A 467 -18.72 -22.93 -4.08
CA PHE A 467 -18.21 -22.76 -5.44
C PHE A 467 -18.93 -23.62 -6.46
N LYS A 468 -19.24 -24.86 -6.10
CA LYS A 468 -19.91 -25.82 -6.97
C LYS A 468 -20.59 -26.93 -6.16
N LYS A 469 -21.92 -27.05 -6.27
CA LYS A 469 -22.72 -28.01 -5.48
C LYS A 469 -22.47 -29.48 -5.88
N ARG A 470 -22.33 -29.74 -7.18
CA ARG A 470 -22.04 -31.09 -7.70
C ARG A 470 -20.75 -31.07 -8.51
N VAL A 471 -19.83 -31.96 -8.20
CA VAL A 471 -18.50 -32.06 -8.81
C VAL A 471 -18.24 -33.53 -9.15
N THR A 472 -17.62 -33.77 -10.30
CA THR A 472 -17.12 -35.08 -10.73
C THR A 472 -15.62 -35.00 -10.95
N PHE A 473 -14.93 -36.16 -11.06
CA PHE A 473 -13.49 -36.18 -11.34
C PHE A 473 -13.11 -35.77 -12.78
N THR A 474 -14.10 -35.38 -13.60
CA THR A 474 -13.79 -34.91 -14.95
C THR A 474 -12.92 -33.65 -14.92
N ASP A 475 -12.03 -33.51 -15.90
CA ASP A 475 -11.14 -32.35 -16.07
C ASP A 475 -11.86 -31.01 -16.03
N LYS A 476 -13.03 -30.94 -16.67
CA LYS A 476 -13.89 -29.75 -16.72
C LYS A 476 -14.43 -29.39 -15.36
N ASP A 477 -14.91 -30.36 -14.59
CA ASP A 477 -15.52 -30.12 -13.28
C ASP A 477 -14.49 -29.74 -12.23
N MET A 478 -13.41 -30.53 -12.12
CA MET A 478 -12.30 -30.23 -11.19
C MET A 478 -11.59 -28.94 -11.55
N GLY A 479 -11.30 -28.69 -12.84
CA GLY A 479 -10.70 -27.45 -13.27
C GLY A 479 -11.55 -26.21 -12.96
N ASN A 480 -12.87 -26.29 -13.10
CA ASN A 480 -13.77 -25.21 -12.72
C ASN A 480 -13.85 -24.98 -11.21
N LEU A 481 -13.84 -26.04 -10.40
CA LEU A 481 -13.80 -25.96 -8.95
C LEU A 481 -12.49 -25.30 -8.50
N ILE A 482 -11.35 -25.81 -8.98
CA ILE A 482 -10.01 -25.31 -8.67
C ILE A 482 -9.89 -23.81 -8.99
N LYS A 483 -10.34 -23.37 -10.19
CA LYS A 483 -10.30 -21.95 -10.56
C LYS A 483 -11.06 -21.06 -9.58
N LYS A 484 -12.27 -21.44 -9.19
CA LYS A 484 -13.11 -20.62 -8.30
C LYS A 484 -12.62 -20.64 -6.87
N MET A 485 -12.31 -21.82 -6.34
CA MET A 485 -11.80 -22.03 -5.00
C MET A 485 -10.43 -21.37 -4.83
N GLY A 486 -9.53 -21.62 -5.76
CA GLY A 486 -8.19 -21.08 -5.74
C GLY A 486 -8.15 -19.55 -5.89
N GLN A 487 -9.03 -18.96 -6.69
CA GLN A 487 -9.16 -17.49 -6.73
C GLN A 487 -9.46 -16.90 -5.36
N THR A 488 -10.26 -17.57 -4.54
CA THR A 488 -10.59 -17.12 -3.19
C THR A 488 -9.46 -17.38 -2.23
N ILE A 489 -8.86 -18.57 -2.23
CA ILE A 489 -7.78 -18.96 -1.32
C ILE A 489 -6.50 -18.17 -1.63
N LEU A 490 -6.13 -18.07 -2.92
CA LEU A 490 -4.89 -17.45 -3.38
C LEU A 490 -5.05 -15.96 -3.75
N ARG A 491 -6.20 -15.36 -3.44
CA ARG A 491 -6.51 -13.93 -3.55
C ARG A 491 -6.42 -13.34 -4.97
N GLY A 492 -6.60 -14.17 -5.98
CA GLY A 492 -6.58 -13.73 -7.38
C GLY A 492 -6.72 -14.87 -8.37
N PRO A 493 -6.94 -14.61 -9.67
CA PRO A 493 -7.14 -15.63 -10.67
C PRO A 493 -5.92 -16.57 -10.78
N LEU A 494 -6.19 -17.87 -11.03
CA LEU A 494 -5.14 -18.86 -11.26
C LEU A 494 -4.76 -18.88 -12.73
N GLU A 495 -3.48 -19.04 -13.00
CA GLU A 495 -2.96 -19.35 -14.33
C GLU A 495 -3.32 -20.77 -14.74
N ASN A 496 -3.32 -21.03 -16.05
CA ASN A 496 -3.65 -22.37 -16.55
C ASN A 496 -2.69 -23.45 -16.04
N ARG A 497 -1.39 -23.12 -15.90
CA ARG A 497 -0.38 -24.04 -15.34
C ARG A 497 -0.68 -24.39 -13.87
N GLU A 498 -1.12 -23.44 -13.05
CA GLU A 498 -1.50 -23.68 -11.65
C GLU A 498 -2.75 -24.59 -11.58
N VAL A 499 -3.74 -24.34 -12.44
CA VAL A 499 -4.94 -25.18 -12.51
C VAL A 499 -4.58 -26.61 -12.89
N ILE A 500 -3.66 -26.81 -13.84
CA ILE A 500 -3.16 -28.14 -14.27
C ILE A 500 -2.44 -28.82 -13.10
N ALA A 501 -1.57 -28.10 -12.37
CA ALA A 501 -0.82 -28.65 -11.24
C ALA A 501 -1.76 -29.14 -10.12
N TYR A 502 -2.70 -28.29 -9.67
CA TYR A 502 -3.69 -28.68 -8.66
C TYR A 502 -4.65 -29.78 -9.15
N ARG A 503 -4.96 -29.81 -10.44
CA ARG A 503 -5.76 -30.90 -11.02
C ARG A 503 -4.99 -32.21 -11.01
N GLY A 504 -3.67 -32.20 -11.18
CA GLY A 504 -2.81 -33.38 -11.07
C GLY A 504 -3.01 -34.12 -9.73
N ILE A 505 -3.15 -33.37 -8.61
CA ILE A 505 -3.43 -33.93 -7.29
C ILE A 505 -4.74 -34.74 -7.32
N ALA A 506 -5.81 -34.13 -7.85
CA ALA A 506 -7.10 -34.84 -7.97
C ALA A 506 -7.03 -36.06 -8.89
N THR A 507 -6.26 -35.99 -9.97
CA THR A 507 -6.09 -37.13 -10.93
C THR A 507 -5.34 -38.28 -10.27
N THR A 508 -4.29 -37.99 -9.50
CA THR A 508 -3.54 -39.00 -8.78
C THR A 508 -4.42 -39.72 -7.74
N LEU A 509 -5.19 -38.94 -6.96
CA LEU A 509 -6.13 -39.52 -5.99
C LEU A 509 -7.27 -40.27 -6.62
N ALA A 510 -7.81 -39.81 -7.76
CA ALA A 510 -8.86 -40.57 -8.48
C ALA A 510 -8.38 -41.92 -9.02
N ALA A 511 -7.07 -42.07 -9.25
CA ALA A 511 -6.47 -43.34 -9.64
C ALA A 511 -6.29 -44.32 -8.44
N THR A 512 -6.47 -43.83 -7.21
CA THR A 512 -6.41 -44.66 -6.01
C THR A 512 -7.80 -45.19 -5.67
N GLU A 513 -7.93 -46.49 -5.43
CA GLU A 513 -9.20 -47.11 -5.08
C GLU A 513 -9.82 -46.50 -3.83
N GLY A 514 -11.11 -46.10 -3.90
CA GLY A 514 -11.87 -45.56 -2.82
C GLY A 514 -11.71 -44.04 -2.57
N SER A 515 -10.90 -43.36 -3.34
CA SER A 515 -10.74 -41.91 -3.16
C SER A 515 -12.00 -41.13 -3.58
N SER A 516 -12.42 -40.20 -2.71
CA SER A 516 -13.62 -39.38 -2.85
C SER A 516 -13.30 -37.98 -3.37
N ILE A 517 -14.29 -37.29 -3.95
CA ILE A 517 -14.22 -35.85 -4.28
C ILE A 517 -13.85 -35.02 -3.06
N ARG A 518 -14.32 -35.41 -1.86
CA ARG A 518 -13.99 -34.74 -0.60
C ARG A 518 -12.50 -34.81 -0.32
N GLU A 519 -11.88 -35.98 -0.40
CA GLU A 519 -10.43 -36.22 -0.19
C GLU A 519 -9.61 -35.46 -1.22
N ALA A 520 -9.96 -35.53 -2.51
CA ALA A 520 -9.31 -34.74 -3.55
C ALA A 520 -9.39 -33.24 -3.31
N THR A 521 -10.54 -32.73 -2.83
CA THR A 521 -10.70 -31.31 -2.50
C THR A 521 -9.86 -30.93 -1.28
N ALA A 522 -9.82 -31.80 -0.25
CA ALA A 522 -9.01 -31.60 0.96
C ALA A 522 -7.53 -31.48 0.61
N ALA A 523 -6.97 -32.40 -0.18
CA ALA A 523 -5.57 -32.37 -0.59
C ALA A 523 -5.23 -31.15 -1.45
N ILE A 524 -6.15 -30.71 -2.33
CA ILE A 524 -5.95 -29.48 -3.10
C ILE A 524 -5.92 -28.26 -2.17
N ILE A 525 -6.79 -28.18 -1.16
CA ILE A 525 -6.79 -27.08 -0.17
C ILE A 525 -5.48 -27.11 0.61
N GLU A 526 -5.04 -28.27 1.10
CA GLU A 526 -3.78 -28.43 1.82
C GLU A 526 -2.58 -27.96 1.00
N ALA A 527 -2.54 -28.29 -0.29
CA ALA A 527 -1.51 -27.80 -1.22
C ALA A 527 -1.59 -26.28 -1.43
N MET A 528 -2.79 -25.72 -1.54
CA MET A 528 -2.96 -24.25 -1.68
C MET A 528 -2.53 -23.50 -0.42
N LEU A 529 -2.77 -24.04 0.77
CA LEU A 529 -2.36 -23.44 2.06
C LEU A 529 -0.84 -23.36 2.21
N GLN A 530 -0.09 -24.26 1.58
CA GLN A 530 1.37 -24.28 1.57
C GLN A 530 1.97 -23.48 0.39
N SER A 531 1.13 -22.99 -0.52
CA SER A 531 1.58 -22.21 -1.66
C SER A 531 2.19 -20.84 -1.21
N PRO A 532 3.31 -20.41 -1.80
CA PRO A 532 3.80 -19.05 -1.61
C PRO A 532 2.74 -17.96 -1.86
N ARG A 533 1.84 -18.17 -2.83
CA ARG A 533 0.72 -17.26 -3.08
C ARG A 533 -0.27 -17.15 -1.90
N PHE A 534 -0.33 -18.15 -1.04
CA PHE A 534 -1.12 -18.09 0.20
C PHE A 534 -0.33 -17.43 1.32
N LEU A 535 0.92 -17.84 1.49
CA LEU A 535 1.77 -17.41 2.61
C LEU A 535 2.29 -15.98 2.48
N TYR A 536 2.42 -15.49 1.25
CA TYR A 536 2.93 -14.15 0.96
C TYR A 536 1.90 -13.27 0.25
N ARG A 537 1.98 -12.00 0.49
CA ARG A 537 1.35 -10.98 -0.34
C ARG A 537 2.26 -10.74 -1.52
N MET A 538 1.96 -11.43 -2.62
CA MET A 538 2.74 -11.36 -3.84
C MET A 538 2.09 -10.40 -4.82
N GLU A 539 2.88 -9.51 -5.39
CA GLU A 539 2.51 -8.62 -6.48
C GLU A 539 3.36 -8.96 -7.69
N ARG A 540 2.74 -9.03 -8.86
CA ARG A 540 3.48 -9.38 -10.07
C ARG A 540 4.31 -8.19 -10.51
N GLN A 541 5.62 -8.35 -10.56
CA GLN A 541 6.48 -7.36 -11.17
C GLN A 541 6.15 -7.20 -12.65
N ARG A 542 5.87 -5.96 -13.05
CA ARG A 542 5.59 -5.58 -14.44
C ARG A 542 6.34 -4.29 -14.72
N GLY A 543 6.94 -4.18 -15.92
CA GLY A 543 7.54 -2.93 -16.38
C GLY A 543 9.05 -2.84 -16.17
N ASP A 544 9.57 -1.66 -16.44
CA ASP A 544 10.95 -1.30 -16.72
C ASP A 544 11.61 -0.45 -15.63
N GLY A 545 11.10 -0.49 -14.42
CA GLY A 545 11.54 0.37 -13.32
C GLY A 545 10.64 1.57 -13.06
N SER A 546 9.62 1.81 -13.90
CA SER A 546 8.63 2.86 -13.66
C SER A 546 7.53 2.40 -12.68
N ALA A 547 6.85 3.37 -12.04
CA ALA A 547 5.68 3.07 -11.22
C ALA A 547 4.52 2.61 -12.11
N GLN A 548 3.94 1.45 -11.81
CA GLN A 548 2.84 0.86 -12.56
C GLN A 548 1.60 0.68 -11.67
N PRO A 549 0.38 0.88 -12.19
CA PRO A 549 -0.83 0.54 -11.45
C PRO A 549 -0.87 -0.94 -11.10
N LEU A 550 -1.32 -1.24 -9.87
CA LEU A 550 -1.59 -2.61 -9.48
C LEU A 550 -2.74 -3.22 -10.31
N ASP A 551 -2.71 -4.52 -10.44
CA ASP A 551 -3.87 -5.31 -10.85
C ASP A 551 -4.99 -5.15 -9.80
N GLU A 552 -6.25 -5.16 -10.24
CA GLU A 552 -7.38 -4.91 -9.35
C GLU A 552 -7.50 -5.94 -8.21
N PHE A 553 -7.05 -7.19 -8.42
CA PHE A 553 -7.01 -8.21 -7.35
C PHE A 553 -5.85 -7.97 -6.37
N GLU A 554 -4.71 -7.50 -6.88
CA GLU A 554 -3.57 -7.09 -6.05
C GLU A 554 -3.96 -5.89 -5.19
N LEU A 555 -4.62 -4.88 -5.77
CA LEU A 555 -5.14 -3.72 -5.05
C LEU A 555 -6.19 -4.14 -4.01
N ALA A 556 -7.15 -4.98 -4.38
CA ALA A 556 -8.14 -5.50 -3.43
C ALA A 556 -7.48 -6.25 -2.26
N SER A 557 -6.43 -7.03 -2.53
CA SER A 557 -5.64 -7.70 -1.50
C SER A 557 -4.91 -6.70 -0.61
N ARG A 558 -4.24 -5.67 -1.17
CA ARG A 558 -3.61 -4.60 -0.36
C ARG A 558 -4.62 -3.92 0.54
N MET A 559 -5.74 -3.47 -0.01
CA MET A 559 -6.81 -2.81 0.75
C MET A 559 -7.32 -3.68 1.90
N SER A 560 -7.59 -4.97 1.64
CA SER A 560 -8.17 -5.85 2.65
C SER A 560 -7.21 -6.13 3.80
N TYR A 561 -5.93 -6.38 3.53
CA TYR A 561 -4.95 -6.60 4.59
C TYR A 561 -4.61 -5.32 5.37
N MET A 562 -4.63 -4.16 4.72
CA MET A 562 -4.45 -2.87 5.41
C MET A 562 -5.61 -2.56 6.35
N ILE A 563 -6.85 -2.78 5.90
CA ILE A 563 -8.05 -2.37 6.64
C ILE A 563 -8.54 -3.46 7.59
N TRP A 564 -8.40 -4.74 7.22
CA TRP A 564 -8.96 -5.87 7.98
C TRP A 564 -7.92 -6.83 8.54
N GLY A 565 -6.66 -6.73 8.11
CA GLY A 565 -5.64 -7.73 8.44
C GLY A 565 -5.96 -9.14 7.91
N GLY A 566 -6.75 -9.22 6.85
CA GLY A 566 -7.24 -10.48 6.28
C GLY A 566 -7.66 -10.37 4.82
N PRO A 567 -8.13 -11.45 4.19
CA PRO A 567 -8.37 -11.52 2.76
C PRO A 567 -9.61 -10.72 2.32
N PRO A 568 -9.69 -10.37 1.02
CA PRO A 568 -10.85 -9.70 0.45
C PRO A 568 -12.15 -10.50 0.63
N ASP A 569 -13.25 -9.81 0.91
CA ASP A 569 -14.58 -10.41 0.91
C ASP A 569 -15.13 -10.58 -0.51
N ALA A 570 -16.26 -11.29 -0.64
CA ALA A 570 -16.88 -11.55 -1.93
C ALA A 570 -17.33 -10.27 -2.67
N ARG A 571 -17.58 -9.17 -1.95
CA ARG A 571 -17.94 -7.89 -2.55
C ARG A 571 -16.71 -7.19 -3.13
N LEU A 572 -15.62 -7.13 -2.37
CA LEU A 572 -14.36 -6.56 -2.83
C LEU A 572 -13.77 -7.37 -4.00
N PHE A 573 -13.86 -8.71 -3.96
CA PHE A 573 -13.52 -9.56 -5.11
C PHE A 573 -14.37 -9.27 -6.34
N ARG A 574 -15.66 -9.00 -6.18
CA ARG A 574 -16.50 -8.62 -7.32
C ARG A 574 -16.11 -7.25 -7.86
N ALA A 575 -15.83 -6.28 -6.99
CA ALA A 575 -15.37 -4.96 -7.41
C ALA A 575 -14.06 -5.07 -8.22
N ALA A 576 -13.08 -5.84 -7.73
CA ALA A 576 -11.85 -6.12 -8.47
C ALA A 576 -12.13 -6.81 -9.81
N ALA A 577 -12.90 -7.89 -9.83
CA ALA A 577 -13.25 -8.62 -11.06
C ALA A 577 -14.04 -7.77 -12.06
N GLN A 578 -14.67 -6.69 -11.62
CA GLN A 578 -15.45 -5.77 -12.44
C GLN A 578 -14.66 -4.56 -12.89
N GLY A 579 -13.42 -4.37 -12.36
CA GLY A 579 -12.64 -3.18 -12.60
C GLY A 579 -13.25 -1.93 -11.97
N ASP A 580 -14.00 -2.10 -10.86
CA ASP A 580 -14.66 -0.98 -10.18
C ASP A 580 -13.69 -0.20 -9.26
N LEU A 581 -12.47 -0.72 -9.04
CA LEU A 581 -11.41 -0.09 -8.23
C LEU A 581 -10.47 0.77 -9.09
N TYR A 582 -11.00 1.52 -10.04
CA TYR A 582 -10.23 2.21 -11.08
C TYR A 582 -9.94 3.68 -10.77
N ASP A 583 -10.60 4.30 -9.81
CA ASP A 583 -10.37 5.70 -9.43
C ASP A 583 -10.43 5.92 -7.91
N GLU A 584 -9.91 7.07 -7.49
CA GLU A 584 -9.85 7.44 -6.08
C GLU A 584 -11.24 7.41 -5.40
N ALA A 585 -12.28 7.88 -6.08
CA ALA A 585 -13.62 7.92 -5.51
C ALA A 585 -14.19 6.52 -5.25
N SER A 586 -13.98 5.59 -6.19
CA SER A 586 -14.40 4.19 -6.08
C SER A 586 -13.63 3.46 -4.98
N ILE A 587 -12.30 3.67 -4.92
CA ILE A 587 -11.43 3.12 -3.88
C ILE A 587 -11.87 3.63 -2.50
N LEU A 588 -12.09 4.94 -2.35
CA LEU A 588 -12.56 5.55 -1.10
C LEU A 588 -13.96 5.07 -0.70
N SER A 589 -14.86 4.89 -1.66
CA SER A 589 -16.20 4.37 -1.40
C SER A 589 -16.14 2.96 -0.81
N GLU A 590 -15.31 2.10 -1.39
CA GLU A 590 -15.14 0.73 -0.90
C GLU A 590 -14.37 0.69 0.42
N ALA A 591 -13.33 1.51 0.59
CA ALA A 591 -12.60 1.65 1.84
C ALA A 591 -13.50 2.13 2.99
N ASN A 592 -14.38 3.11 2.73
CA ASN A 592 -15.35 3.58 3.72
C ASN A 592 -16.33 2.48 4.15
N ARG A 593 -16.79 1.63 3.22
CA ARG A 593 -17.58 0.46 3.55
C ARG A 593 -16.80 -0.51 4.44
N MET A 594 -15.56 -0.78 4.06
CA MET A 594 -14.69 -1.70 4.79
C MET A 594 -14.39 -1.22 6.20
N LEU A 595 -14.23 0.09 6.40
CA LEU A 595 -14.01 0.72 7.71
C LEU A 595 -15.25 0.69 8.64
N GLN A 596 -16.40 0.23 8.17
CA GLN A 596 -17.58 -0.01 9.00
C GLN A 596 -17.65 -1.44 9.54
N ASP A 597 -16.83 -2.33 9.05
CA ASP A 597 -16.73 -3.73 9.48
C ASP A 597 -15.97 -3.83 10.81
N THR A 598 -16.37 -4.75 11.69
CA THR A 598 -15.68 -4.99 12.99
C THR A 598 -14.23 -5.40 12.81
N ARG A 599 -13.88 -6.06 11.72
CA ARG A 599 -12.49 -6.43 11.39
C ARG A 599 -11.56 -5.21 11.30
N ALA A 600 -12.08 -4.08 10.81
CA ALA A 600 -11.29 -2.86 10.73
C ALA A 600 -10.98 -2.27 12.11
N MET A 601 -11.89 -2.43 13.09
CA MET A 601 -11.63 -2.07 14.47
C MET A 601 -10.52 -2.96 15.06
N THR A 602 -10.61 -4.27 14.86
CA THR A 602 -9.57 -5.22 15.32
C THR A 602 -8.21 -4.90 14.71
N GLN A 603 -8.16 -4.52 13.43
CA GLN A 603 -6.91 -4.13 12.78
C GLN A 603 -6.36 -2.79 13.32
N ALA A 604 -7.23 -1.84 13.65
CA ALA A 604 -6.83 -0.62 14.33
C ALA A 604 -6.22 -0.92 15.71
N GLU A 605 -6.86 -1.79 16.50
CA GLU A 605 -6.34 -2.22 17.80
C GLU A 605 -4.97 -2.89 17.68
N ARG A 606 -4.75 -3.72 16.65
CA ARG A 606 -3.43 -4.31 16.37
C ARG A 606 -2.37 -3.25 16.04
N PHE A 607 -2.73 -2.23 15.24
CA PHE A 607 -1.82 -1.12 14.98
C PHE A 607 -1.38 -0.45 16.29
N PHE A 608 -2.32 -0.09 17.17
CA PHE A 608 -1.99 0.58 18.42
C PHE A 608 -1.23 -0.32 19.40
N ALA A 609 -1.60 -1.59 19.52
CA ALA A 609 -0.90 -2.55 20.36
C ALA A 609 0.56 -2.74 19.91
N ASP A 610 0.78 -2.81 18.60
CA ASP A 610 2.11 -2.96 18.01
C ASP A 610 2.89 -1.65 18.09
N TRP A 611 2.33 -0.51 17.66
CA TRP A 611 2.99 0.79 17.75
C TRP A 611 3.45 1.11 19.18
N LEU A 612 2.56 0.93 20.16
CA LEU A 612 2.84 1.23 21.57
C LEU A 612 3.61 0.10 22.28
N HIS A 613 3.95 -0.98 21.57
CA HIS A 613 4.66 -2.15 22.09
C HIS A 613 4.02 -2.69 23.38
N LEU A 614 2.69 -2.89 23.36
CA LEU A 614 1.98 -3.33 24.58
C LEU A 614 2.38 -4.74 25.01
N SER A 615 2.75 -5.62 24.08
CA SER A 615 3.20 -6.99 24.37
C SER A 615 4.43 -7.07 25.28
N ARG A 616 5.22 -5.98 25.43
CA ARG A 616 6.31 -5.96 26.40
C ARG A 616 5.85 -6.15 27.85
N LEU A 617 4.60 -5.79 28.14
CA LEU A 617 4.01 -5.94 29.47
C LEU A 617 3.84 -7.42 29.88
N ASP A 618 3.74 -8.34 28.91
CA ASP A 618 3.63 -9.78 29.16
C ASP A 618 4.89 -10.34 29.81
N TYR A 619 6.03 -9.67 29.66
CA TYR A 619 7.36 -10.09 30.12
C TYR A 619 7.97 -9.11 31.13
N LEU A 620 7.27 -8.01 31.45
CA LEU A 620 7.78 -7.00 32.37
C LEU A 620 7.79 -7.49 33.80
N GLN A 621 8.94 -7.42 34.44
CA GLN A 621 9.17 -7.84 35.85
C GLN A 621 9.81 -6.69 36.61
N PRO A 622 9.03 -5.71 37.13
CA PRO A 622 9.55 -4.69 38.02
C PRO A 622 10.03 -5.28 39.34
N GLY A 623 10.97 -4.58 39.99
CA GLY A 623 11.51 -4.99 41.29
C GLY A 623 10.42 -5.17 42.33
N GLN A 624 10.25 -6.38 42.83
CA GLN A 624 9.17 -6.75 43.72
C GLN A 624 9.23 -6.02 45.05
N GLU A 625 10.43 -5.67 45.52
CA GLU A 625 10.63 -4.87 46.76
C GLU A 625 10.09 -3.44 46.59
N LYS A 626 10.30 -2.84 45.43
CA LYS A 626 9.86 -1.49 45.08
C LYS A 626 8.38 -1.42 44.71
N PHE A 627 7.88 -2.45 44.03
CA PHE A 627 6.51 -2.52 43.52
C PHE A 627 5.79 -3.80 43.93
N PRO A 628 5.50 -4.01 45.22
CA PRO A 628 4.94 -5.25 45.75
C PRO A 628 3.53 -5.55 45.22
N ALA A 629 2.80 -4.56 44.76
CA ALA A 629 1.47 -4.73 44.15
C ALA A 629 1.51 -5.18 42.70
N TRP A 630 2.70 -5.17 42.05
CA TRP A 630 2.81 -5.58 40.64
C TRP A 630 2.57 -7.10 40.49
N ASN A 631 1.81 -7.44 39.48
CA ASN A 631 1.57 -8.82 39.04
C ASN A 631 1.12 -8.87 37.59
N PRO A 632 1.17 -10.02 36.88
CA PRO A 632 0.78 -10.16 35.51
C PRO A 632 -0.67 -9.74 35.20
N VAL A 633 -1.58 -9.84 36.16
CA VAL A 633 -2.98 -9.46 35.97
C VAL A 633 -3.12 -7.91 35.94
N LEU A 634 -2.33 -7.19 36.72
CA LEU A 634 -2.26 -5.73 36.65
C LEU A 634 -1.67 -5.27 35.32
N ALA A 635 -0.67 -5.98 34.78
CA ALA A 635 -0.10 -5.73 33.46
C ALA A 635 -1.13 -5.93 32.35
N ASP A 636 -1.94 -6.99 32.42
CA ASP A 636 -3.06 -7.23 31.49
C ASP A 636 -4.12 -6.11 31.58
N ASP A 637 -4.49 -5.69 32.79
CA ASP A 637 -5.41 -4.57 32.98
C ASP A 637 -4.92 -3.29 32.28
N MET A 638 -3.61 -2.99 32.36
CA MET A 638 -3.02 -1.83 31.69
C MET A 638 -3.06 -1.94 30.16
N GLN A 639 -2.86 -3.14 29.61
CA GLN A 639 -3.01 -3.38 28.17
C GLN A 639 -4.47 -3.17 27.75
N ARG A 640 -5.39 -3.76 28.47
CA ARG A 640 -6.84 -3.67 28.23
C ARG A 640 -7.36 -2.23 28.37
N GLU A 641 -6.86 -1.46 29.36
CA GLU A 641 -7.11 -0.03 29.51
C GLU A 641 -6.80 0.69 28.21
N THR A 642 -5.58 0.51 27.69
CA THR A 642 -5.09 1.22 26.51
C THR A 642 -5.90 0.88 25.27
N ILE A 643 -6.22 -0.38 25.05
CA ILE A 643 -7.04 -0.81 23.90
C ILE A 643 -8.47 -0.29 24.02
N ALA A 644 -9.07 -0.34 25.22
CA ALA A 644 -10.42 0.19 25.45
C ALA A 644 -10.47 1.73 25.25
N PHE A 645 -9.44 2.44 25.69
CA PHE A 645 -9.28 3.87 25.47
C PHE A 645 -9.18 4.21 23.97
N VAL A 646 -8.33 3.50 23.23
CA VAL A 646 -8.19 3.65 21.78
C VAL A 646 -9.53 3.39 21.08
N ARG A 647 -10.20 2.31 21.43
CA ARG A 647 -11.53 1.96 20.89
C ARG A 647 -12.56 3.07 21.12
N GLU A 648 -12.55 3.68 22.29
CA GLU A 648 -13.45 4.79 22.62
C GLU A 648 -13.14 6.04 21.77
N VAL A 649 -11.90 6.52 21.81
CA VAL A 649 -11.51 7.78 21.17
C VAL A 649 -11.52 7.66 19.65
N VAL A 650 -10.88 6.61 19.13
CA VAL A 650 -10.63 6.45 17.68
C VAL A 650 -11.84 5.90 16.96
N TRP A 651 -12.52 4.93 17.57
CA TRP A 651 -13.56 4.18 16.86
C TRP A 651 -14.99 4.65 17.19
N ARG A 652 -15.34 4.70 18.48
CA ARG A 652 -16.70 5.09 18.90
C ARG A 652 -16.96 6.58 18.70
N GLN A 653 -16.03 7.43 19.18
CA GLN A 653 -16.15 8.88 19.08
C GLN A 653 -15.62 9.42 17.74
N ASN A 654 -14.81 8.64 17.03
CA ASN A 654 -14.20 9.01 15.76
C ASN A 654 -13.51 10.39 15.81
N ARG A 655 -12.75 10.62 16.88
CA ARG A 655 -12.01 11.88 17.13
C ARG A 655 -10.72 11.92 16.31
N PRO A 656 -10.11 13.11 16.14
CA PRO A 656 -8.76 13.23 15.59
C PRO A 656 -7.77 12.32 16.32
N LEU A 657 -6.81 11.74 15.59
CA LEU A 657 -5.79 10.87 16.22
C LEU A 657 -4.97 11.60 17.28
N SER A 658 -4.76 12.91 17.16
CA SER A 658 -4.08 13.73 18.15
C SER A 658 -4.76 13.74 19.53
N ASP A 659 -6.09 13.54 19.56
CA ASP A 659 -6.86 13.52 20.80
C ASP A 659 -6.55 12.31 21.69
N LEU A 660 -5.87 11.30 21.16
CA LEU A 660 -5.29 10.22 21.97
C LEU A 660 -4.31 10.75 23.03
N LEU A 661 -3.74 11.91 22.84
CA LEU A 661 -2.78 12.48 23.78
C LEU A 661 -3.43 13.25 24.93
N ASN A 662 -4.66 13.77 24.75
CA ASN A 662 -5.28 14.65 25.77
C ASN A 662 -6.73 14.28 26.10
N ALA A 663 -7.28 13.20 25.59
CA ALA A 663 -8.65 12.79 25.90
C ALA A 663 -8.82 12.48 27.40
N GLN A 664 -9.84 13.08 28.04
CA GLN A 664 -10.11 13.00 29.46
C GLN A 664 -11.03 11.84 29.80
N VAL A 665 -10.64 10.64 29.39
CA VAL A 665 -11.36 9.39 29.62
C VAL A 665 -10.37 8.24 29.74
N THR A 666 -10.69 7.26 30.58
CA THR A 666 -10.00 5.97 30.59
C THR A 666 -10.94 4.82 30.94
N PHE A 667 -10.42 3.61 31.02
CA PHE A 667 -11.16 2.38 31.34
C PHE A 667 -10.39 1.60 32.41
N LEU A 668 -10.99 1.41 33.55
CA LEU A 668 -10.31 0.86 34.72
C LEU A 668 -11.05 -0.36 35.23
N THR A 669 -10.29 -1.39 35.61
CA THR A 669 -10.75 -2.40 36.57
C THR A 669 -10.66 -1.83 37.98
N PRO A 670 -11.38 -2.38 38.97
CA PRO A 670 -11.22 -1.97 40.38
C PRO A 670 -9.76 -2.02 40.85
N ARG A 671 -9.00 -3.03 40.43
CA ARG A 671 -7.57 -3.22 40.74
C ARG A 671 -6.72 -2.09 40.15
N LEU A 672 -6.92 -1.77 38.87
CA LEU A 672 -6.19 -0.71 38.18
C LEU A 672 -6.54 0.67 38.73
N ALA A 673 -7.81 0.91 39.09
CA ALA A 673 -8.25 2.14 39.72
C ALA A 673 -7.57 2.34 41.12
N ALA A 674 -7.52 1.31 41.92
CA ALA A 674 -6.81 1.31 43.20
C ALA A 674 -5.31 1.60 43.01
N HIS A 675 -4.67 0.96 42.00
CA HIS A 675 -3.28 1.20 41.66
C HIS A 675 -3.00 2.66 41.27
N TYR A 676 -3.93 3.31 40.56
CA TYR A 676 -3.83 4.74 40.20
C TYR A 676 -4.25 5.70 41.31
N GLY A 677 -4.69 5.21 42.46
CA GLY A 677 -5.22 6.01 43.56
C GLY A 677 -6.57 6.69 43.21
N LEU A 678 -7.33 6.09 42.32
CA LEU A 678 -8.64 6.56 41.87
C LEU A 678 -9.74 5.76 42.53
N SER A 679 -10.77 6.44 43.07
CA SER A 679 -11.95 5.78 43.61
C SER A 679 -12.94 5.49 42.48
N VAL A 680 -13.21 4.24 42.23
CA VAL A 680 -14.39 3.82 41.45
C VAL A 680 -15.59 4.01 42.36
N LYS A 681 -16.42 5.02 42.12
CA LYS A 681 -17.68 5.20 42.85
C LYS A 681 -18.49 3.90 42.70
N ASP A 682 -18.86 3.33 43.83
CA ASP A 682 -19.72 2.16 43.91
C ASP A 682 -20.95 2.29 43.04
N ARG A 683 -20.90 1.72 41.84
CA ARG A 683 -22.09 1.28 41.15
C ARG A 683 -22.29 -0.17 41.57
N GLY A 684 -23.34 -0.41 42.36
CA GLY A 684 -23.65 -1.65 43.04
C GLY A 684 -23.74 -2.93 42.16
N ASP A 685 -23.31 -2.85 40.91
CA ASP A 685 -23.30 -3.93 39.91
C ASP A 685 -21.89 -4.47 39.58
N LEU A 686 -20.84 -3.97 40.23
CA LEU A 686 -19.47 -4.46 40.00
C LEU A 686 -19.19 -5.73 40.81
N GLN A 687 -19.86 -6.83 40.44
CA GLN A 687 -19.54 -8.16 41.02
C GLN A 687 -18.30 -8.81 40.42
N ASP A 688 -17.75 -8.24 39.30
CA ASP A 688 -16.61 -8.80 38.60
C ASP A 688 -15.39 -7.88 38.66
N ALA A 689 -14.34 -8.33 39.37
CA ALA A 689 -13.08 -7.60 39.55
C ALA A 689 -12.30 -7.38 38.24
N GLU A 690 -12.71 -8.03 37.15
CA GLU A 690 -12.05 -7.98 35.82
C GLU A 690 -12.76 -7.08 34.83
N THR A 691 -13.94 -6.55 35.15
CA THR A 691 -14.70 -5.69 34.25
C THR A 691 -14.09 -4.28 34.16
N LEU A 692 -13.80 -3.85 32.91
CA LEU A 692 -13.37 -2.48 32.63
C LEU A 692 -14.55 -1.52 32.67
N VAL A 693 -14.46 -0.49 33.50
CA VAL A 693 -15.44 0.58 33.65
C VAL A 693 -14.90 1.88 33.05
N ARG A 694 -15.72 2.55 32.21
CA ARG A 694 -15.39 3.87 31.67
C ARG A 694 -15.30 4.89 32.83
N TYR A 695 -14.17 5.58 32.92
CA TYR A 695 -13.88 6.59 33.94
C TYR A 695 -13.67 7.98 33.31
N ASP A 696 -14.35 9.00 33.82
CA ASP A 696 -14.18 10.41 33.43
C ASP A 696 -13.01 11.04 34.19
N LEU A 697 -11.97 11.46 33.47
CA LEU A 697 -10.76 12.10 33.99
C LEU A 697 -10.82 13.63 34.01
N THR A 698 -11.95 14.25 33.64
CA THR A 698 -12.07 15.71 33.56
C THR A 698 -11.62 16.43 34.84
N ASN A 699 -11.92 15.83 35.98
CA ASN A 699 -11.55 16.35 37.30
C ASN A 699 -10.30 15.70 37.90
N VAL A 700 -9.53 14.94 37.11
CA VAL A 700 -8.27 14.33 37.53
C VAL A 700 -7.11 14.99 36.77
N PRO A 701 -6.54 16.11 37.29
CA PRO A 701 -5.59 16.92 36.52
C PRO A 701 -4.28 16.22 36.22
N SER A 702 -3.94 15.17 36.95
CA SER A 702 -2.72 14.38 36.75
C SER A 702 -2.82 13.40 35.60
N ARG A 703 -4.01 13.03 35.15
CA ARG A 703 -4.20 11.99 34.12
C ARG A 703 -5.05 12.48 32.95
N GLY A 704 -4.83 11.88 31.80
CA GLY A 704 -5.54 12.12 30.56
C GLY A 704 -4.63 11.86 29.35
N GLY A 705 -5.13 11.09 28.39
CA GLY A 705 -4.38 10.69 27.21
C GLY A 705 -3.34 9.57 27.45
N LEU A 706 -2.80 9.06 26.37
CA LEU A 706 -1.94 7.85 26.33
C LEU A 706 -0.72 7.93 27.26
N LEU A 707 0.02 9.05 27.25
CA LEU A 707 1.28 9.14 27.99
C LEU A 707 1.12 9.05 29.52
N THR A 708 -0.11 9.15 30.02
CA THR A 708 -0.40 9.03 31.46
C THR A 708 -0.95 7.67 31.87
N GLN A 709 -1.04 6.72 30.92
CA GLN A 709 -1.46 5.34 31.19
C GLN A 709 -0.28 4.50 31.68
N GLY A 710 -0.53 3.59 32.57
CA GLY A 710 0.48 2.70 33.14
C GLY A 710 1.22 1.91 32.10
N SER A 711 0.51 1.45 31.07
CA SER A 711 1.10 0.76 29.92
C SER A 711 2.26 1.51 29.26
N LEU A 712 2.22 2.84 29.18
CA LEU A 712 3.29 3.65 28.60
C LEU A 712 4.31 4.11 29.65
N LEU A 713 3.86 4.43 30.85
CA LEU A 713 4.73 4.92 31.92
C LEU A 713 5.75 3.87 32.39
N THR A 714 5.42 2.59 32.28
CA THR A 714 6.31 1.44 32.55
C THR A 714 7.55 1.37 31.65
N VAL A 715 7.61 2.13 30.54
CA VAL A 715 8.82 2.29 29.73
C VAL A 715 9.96 2.92 30.55
N GLY A 716 9.64 3.68 31.61
CA GLY A 716 10.62 4.26 32.50
C GLY A 716 11.43 3.26 33.33
N GLY A 717 10.99 2.00 33.38
CA GLY A 717 11.54 1.00 34.29
C GLY A 717 11.37 1.41 35.75
N ASP A 718 11.98 0.65 36.66
CA ASP A 718 11.85 0.84 38.12
C ASP A 718 12.21 2.26 38.57
N GLU A 719 13.14 2.90 37.89
CA GLU A 719 13.62 4.24 38.26
C GLU A 719 12.79 5.38 37.61
N ALA A 720 11.72 5.07 36.85
CA ALA A 720 10.95 6.09 36.13
C ALA A 720 11.81 7.00 35.27
N SER A 721 12.75 6.42 34.53
CA SER A 721 13.83 7.11 33.82
C SER A 721 13.36 8.20 32.86
N MET A 722 13.88 9.41 33.01
CA MET A 722 13.65 10.52 32.08
C MET A 722 14.23 10.23 30.69
N VAL A 723 15.29 9.42 30.60
CA VAL A 723 15.91 8.99 29.34
C VAL A 723 14.92 8.18 28.51
N THR A 724 14.44 7.08 29.04
CA THR A 724 13.59 6.14 28.30
C THR A 724 12.22 6.75 27.97
N ARG A 725 11.61 7.49 28.90
CA ARG A 725 10.35 8.23 28.67
C ARG A 725 10.54 9.36 27.64
N GLY A 726 11.66 10.08 27.73
CA GLY A 726 11.99 11.13 26.76
C GLY A 726 12.23 10.58 25.34
N LEU A 727 12.91 9.45 25.23
CA LEU A 727 13.11 8.74 23.97
C LEU A 727 11.79 8.20 23.42
N LEU A 728 10.87 7.70 24.24
CA LEU A 728 9.52 7.33 23.81
C LEU A 728 8.81 8.49 23.12
N VAL A 729 8.77 9.67 23.75
CA VAL A 729 8.15 10.86 23.15
C VAL A 729 8.90 11.28 21.88
N MET A 730 10.23 11.28 21.91
CA MET A 730 11.07 11.66 20.78
C MET A 730 10.85 10.74 19.57
N HIS A 731 10.88 9.44 19.74
CA HIS A 731 10.80 8.48 18.64
C HIS A 731 9.36 8.24 18.16
N GLU A 732 8.43 8.11 19.11
CA GLU A 732 7.06 7.69 18.76
C GLU A 732 6.16 8.86 18.37
N LEU A 733 6.36 10.05 18.98
CA LEU A 733 5.52 11.20 18.71
C LEU A 733 6.18 12.28 17.85
N LEU A 734 7.52 12.44 17.95
CA LEU A 734 8.21 13.51 17.24
C LEU A 734 9.07 13.02 16.07
N ARG A 735 9.20 11.70 15.88
CA ARG A 735 10.09 11.10 14.87
C ARG A 735 11.53 11.63 14.94
N GLY A 736 11.97 11.97 16.15
CA GLY A 736 13.35 12.39 16.36
C GLY A 736 14.30 11.21 16.23
N VAL A 737 15.48 11.45 15.66
CA VAL A 737 16.55 10.47 15.57
C VAL A 737 17.61 10.82 16.60
N VAL A 738 17.91 9.86 17.44
CA VAL A 738 19.00 9.94 18.42
C VAL A 738 19.95 8.79 18.12
N LYS A 739 21.24 9.10 17.93
CA LYS A 739 22.26 8.06 17.70
C LYS A 739 22.51 7.29 18.96
N ASP A 740 22.91 6.03 18.82
CA ASP A 740 23.37 5.22 19.95
C ASP A 740 24.50 5.93 20.70
N PRO A 741 24.56 5.75 22.03
CA PRO A 741 25.64 6.30 22.83
C PRO A 741 27.00 5.68 22.38
N PRO A 742 28.10 6.43 22.49
CA PRO A 742 29.43 5.88 22.20
C PRO A 742 29.67 4.62 23.06
N PRO A 743 30.45 3.62 22.57
CA PRO A 743 30.68 2.34 23.24
C PRO A 743 31.29 2.48 24.66
N CYS A 744 31.92 3.61 24.98
CA CYS A 744 32.56 3.87 26.28
C CYS A 744 31.64 4.55 27.30
N VAL A 745 30.38 4.79 26.95
CA VAL A 745 29.44 5.44 27.88
C VAL A 745 28.70 4.39 28.68
N ASP A 746 28.74 4.54 30.02
CA ASP A 746 27.91 3.72 30.90
C ASP A 746 26.42 4.12 30.75
N THR A 747 25.63 3.17 30.33
CA THR A 747 24.18 3.33 30.11
C THR A 747 23.34 2.77 31.25
N THR A 748 23.96 2.33 32.34
CA THR A 748 23.26 1.81 33.53
C THR A 748 22.34 2.89 34.09
N PRO A 749 21.06 2.58 34.38
CA PRO A 749 20.15 3.51 35.01
C PRO A 749 20.72 4.00 36.37
N VAL A 750 20.72 5.32 36.55
CA VAL A 750 21.16 5.93 37.83
C VAL A 750 19.95 6.08 38.72
N PRO A 751 19.94 5.44 39.90
CA PRO A 751 18.83 5.55 40.84
C PRO A 751 18.75 6.97 41.46
N SER A 752 17.54 7.40 41.82
CA SER A 752 17.34 8.58 42.63
C SER A 752 17.93 8.38 44.04
N LYS A 753 18.19 9.51 44.73
CA LYS A 753 18.71 9.51 46.10
C LYS A 753 18.23 10.73 46.86
N PRO A 754 18.37 10.80 48.18
CA PRO A 754 18.00 12.00 48.95
C PRO A 754 18.62 13.26 48.36
N GLY A 755 17.79 14.26 48.07
CA GLY A 755 18.18 15.53 47.48
C GLY A 755 18.37 15.50 45.94
N LEU A 756 18.15 14.33 45.25
CA LEU A 756 18.35 14.20 43.82
C LEU A 756 17.32 13.27 43.15
N SER A 757 16.25 13.83 42.62
CA SER A 757 15.24 13.13 41.83
C SER A 757 15.75 12.71 40.45
N GLN A 758 15.00 11.87 39.73
CA GLN A 758 15.30 11.50 38.33
C GLN A 758 15.43 12.72 37.40
N ARG A 759 14.59 13.74 37.60
CA ARG A 759 14.72 15.00 36.88
C ARG A 759 15.97 15.79 37.30
N GLY A 760 16.33 15.81 38.56
CA GLY A 760 17.58 16.39 39.01
C GLY A 760 18.81 15.77 38.38
N ILE A 761 18.81 14.42 38.24
CA ILE A 761 19.83 13.67 37.51
C ILE A 761 19.87 14.09 36.03
N ALA A 762 18.72 14.23 35.39
CA ALA A 762 18.62 14.68 34.00
C ALA A 762 19.16 16.12 33.82
N GLU A 763 18.83 17.03 34.77
CA GLU A 763 19.31 18.41 34.74
C GLU A 763 20.86 18.49 34.89
N ILE A 764 21.45 17.62 35.73
CA ILE A 764 22.92 17.50 35.85
C ILE A 764 23.55 16.99 34.55
N ARG A 765 22.97 15.95 33.91
CA ARG A 765 23.44 15.44 32.60
C ARG A 765 23.40 16.51 31.53
N ILE A 766 22.33 17.27 31.46
CA ILE A 766 22.17 18.38 30.49
C ILE A 766 23.12 19.52 30.75
N ALA A 767 23.49 19.81 32.03
CA ALA A 767 24.48 20.80 32.36
C ALA A 767 25.89 20.38 31.97
N ASN A 768 26.19 19.09 31.86
CA ASN A 768 27.47 18.56 31.41
C ASN A 768 27.65 18.74 29.90
N LYS A 769 28.63 19.50 29.46
CA LYS A 769 28.88 19.80 28.03
C LYS A 769 29.03 18.55 27.15
N THR A 770 29.54 17.45 27.70
CA THR A 770 29.74 16.18 26.96
C THR A 770 28.41 15.46 26.73
N CYS A 771 27.53 15.46 27.73
CA CYS A 771 26.26 14.73 27.69
C CYS A 771 25.12 15.56 27.07
N ALA A 772 25.20 16.89 27.20
CA ALA A 772 24.16 17.82 26.78
C ALA A 772 23.76 17.69 25.29
N GLY A 773 24.71 17.34 24.42
CA GLY A 773 24.47 17.24 22.98
C GLY A 773 23.36 16.26 22.59
N CYS A 774 23.20 15.19 23.37
CA CYS A 774 22.12 14.20 23.21
C CYS A 774 21.00 14.43 24.21
N HIS A 775 21.30 14.46 25.52
CA HIS A 775 20.31 14.41 26.58
C HIS A 775 19.38 15.64 26.63
N ALA A 776 19.86 16.82 26.25
CA ALA A 776 19.02 18.03 26.14
C ALA A 776 17.92 17.92 25.05
N ARG A 777 18.03 16.94 24.14
CA ARG A 777 17.08 16.75 23.05
C ARG A 777 15.82 15.98 23.48
N PHE A 778 15.96 15.02 24.39
CA PHE A 778 14.86 14.11 24.72
C PHE A 778 14.46 14.10 26.20
N GLU A 779 15.39 14.24 27.19
CA GLU A 779 14.99 14.16 28.61
C GLU A 779 13.95 15.23 29.00
N PRO A 780 14.06 16.51 28.55
CA PRO A 780 13.05 17.52 28.86
C PRO A 780 11.63 17.17 28.36
N LEU A 781 11.50 16.27 27.37
CA LEU A 781 10.21 15.82 26.88
C LEU A 781 9.43 14.99 27.90
N ALA A 782 10.15 14.41 28.87
CA ALA A 782 9.55 13.57 29.94
C ALA A 782 9.32 14.35 31.25
N TYR A 783 9.74 15.60 31.39
CA TYR A 783 9.65 16.35 32.65
C TYR A 783 8.22 16.48 33.20
N GLY A 784 7.22 16.54 32.33
CA GLY A 784 5.82 16.52 32.72
C GLY A 784 5.32 15.19 33.27
N LEU A 785 6.14 14.14 33.19
CA LEU A 785 5.83 12.80 33.66
C LEU A 785 6.61 12.41 34.93
N GLU A 786 7.34 13.35 35.58
CA GLU A 786 8.20 13.08 36.73
C GLU A 786 7.41 12.52 37.94
N LYS A 787 6.17 12.97 38.13
CA LYS A 787 5.30 12.53 39.23
C LYS A 787 4.79 11.10 39.11
N PHE A 788 5.05 10.41 38.01
CA PHE A 788 4.68 9.02 37.82
C PHE A 788 5.87 8.09 38.09
N ASP A 789 5.67 7.09 38.94
CA ASP A 789 6.67 6.06 39.21
C ASP A 789 6.87 5.06 38.04
N GLY A 790 7.69 4.06 38.24
CA GLY A 790 8.05 3.06 37.22
C GLY A 790 6.92 2.13 36.78
N VAL A 791 5.82 2.08 37.50
CA VAL A 791 4.62 1.29 37.20
C VAL A 791 3.36 2.13 37.01
N GLY A 792 3.50 3.44 36.93
CA GLY A 792 2.42 4.37 36.62
C GLY A 792 1.63 4.90 37.81
N GLY A 793 2.06 4.66 39.06
CA GLY A 793 1.54 5.31 40.26
C GLY A 793 1.88 6.81 40.25
N TYR A 794 0.99 7.68 40.77
CA TYR A 794 1.19 9.12 40.83
C TYR A 794 1.56 9.57 42.23
N HIS A 795 2.66 10.34 42.39
CA HIS A 795 3.23 10.74 43.68
C HIS A 795 3.67 12.23 43.65
N GLU A 796 3.54 12.93 44.78
CA GLU A 796 4.07 14.27 44.99
C GLU A 796 5.55 14.24 45.38
N LYS A 797 6.04 13.12 45.94
CA LYS A 797 7.42 12.88 46.33
C LYS A 797 7.84 11.48 45.95
N ASP A 798 9.13 11.34 45.59
CA ASP A 798 9.72 10.02 45.39
C ASP A 798 9.98 9.29 46.72
N GLU A 799 10.51 8.06 46.64
CA GLU A 799 10.83 7.21 47.81
C GLU A 799 11.89 7.80 48.79
N HIS A 800 12.64 8.77 48.30
CA HIS A 800 13.66 9.49 49.07
C HIS A 800 13.16 10.85 49.62
N GLY A 801 11.88 11.17 49.41
CA GLY A 801 11.28 12.44 49.88
C GLY A 801 11.53 13.64 48.97
N ASN A 802 12.15 13.48 47.81
CA ASN A 802 12.35 14.57 46.86
C ASN A 802 11.00 15.00 46.29
N VAL A 803 10.74 16.31 46.31
CA VAL A 803 9.52 16.90 45.70
C VAL A 803 9.60 16.80 44.19
N LEU A 804 8.60 16.16 43.58
CA LEU A 804 8.48 15.93 42.15
C LEU A 804 7.76 17.09 41.47
N ARG A 805 8.13 17.40 40.25
CA ARG A 805 7.65 18.55 39.46
C ARG A 805 7.02 18.05 38.16
N GLU A 806 6.08 18.80 37.60
CA GLU A 806 5.45 18.48 36.31
C GLU A 806 5.52 19.62 35.29
N ASN A 807 6.11 20.75 35.67
CA ASN A 807 6.35 21.88 34.77
C ASN A 807 7.58 21.64 33.91
N GLY A 808 7.59 22.24 32.73
CA GLY A 808 8.74 22.15 31.82
C GLY A 808 8.61 23.01 30.60
N GLN A 809 9.46 22.74 29.62
CA GLN A 809 9.42 23.38 28.32
C GLN A 809 9.81 22.39 27.24
N ILE A 810 9.14 22.47 26.09
CA ILE A 810 9.39 21.64 24.93
C ILE A 810 9.77 22.51 23.72
N LEU A 811 10.77 22.10 22.98
CA LEU A 811 11.05 22.65 21.67
C LEU A 811 10.64 21.62 20.62
N PHE A 812 9.57 21.90 19.87
CA PHE A 812 9.19 21.03 18.77
C PHE A 812 10.18 21.15 17.62
N PRO A 813 10.48 20.08 16.91
CA PRO A 813 11.35 20.12 15.74
C PRO A 813 10.90 21.17 14.72
N GLY A 814 11.78 22.13 14.42
CA GLY A 814 11.52 23.24 13.51
C GLY A 814 10.91 24.49 14.12
N ASP A 815 10.59 24.51 15.41
CA ASP A 815 10.19 25.73 16.10
C ASP A 815 11.40 26.56 16.48
N ALA A 816 11.25 27.89 16.45
CA ALA A 816 12.30 28.82 16.86
C ALA A 816 12.31 29.09 18.39
N LYS A 817 11.19 28.75 19.07
CA LYS A 817 11.02 29.06 20.50
C LYS A 817 10.48 27.85 21.24
N LYS A 818 10.96 27.70 22.48
CA LYS A 818 10.45 26.70 23.41
C LYS A 818 9.05 27.08 23.89
N THR A 819 8.15 26.11 23.93
CA THR A 819 6.81 26.25 24.50
C THR A 819 6.84 25.78 25.96
N VAL A 820 6.36 26.61 26.87
CA VAL A 820 6.36 26.37 28.34
C VAL A 820 5.04 25.72 28.73
N TYR A 821 5.10 24.71 29.60
CA TYR A 821 3.93 24.12 30.25
C TYR A 821 4.11 24.06 31.78
N ARG A 822 3.01 24.05 32.53
CA ARG A 822 2.99 24.09 34.00
C ARG A 822 2.45 22.80 34.62
N SER A 823 1.80 21.97 33.83
CA SER A 823 1.21 20.69 34.26
C SER A 823 1.31 19.62 33.20
N THR A 824 1.18 18.35 33.58
CA THR A 824 1.07 17.19 32.70
C THR A 824 -0.03 17.41 31.65
N ARG A 825 -1.21 17.90 32.07
CA ARG A 825 -2.31 18.20 31.14
C ARG A 825 -1.91 19.21 30.06
N GLN A 826 -1.25 20.30 30.41
CA GLN A 826 -0.79 21.27 29.42
C GLN A 826 0.25 20.69 28.47
N LEU A 827 1.14 19.82 28.96
CA LEU A 827 2.06 19.09 28.07
C LEU A 827 1.28 18.23 27.06
N MET A 828 0.27 17.49 27.50
CA MET A 828 -0.58 16.66 26.62
C MET A 828 -1.31 17.51 25.58
N ASP A 829 -1.88 18.65 25.97
CA ASP A 829 -2.56 19.57 25.06
C ASP A 829 -1.59 20.15 24.00
N GLN A 830 -0.38 20.50 24.40
CA GLN A 830 0.64 21.00 23.48
C GLN A 830 1.09 19.92 22.48
N LEU A 831 1.27 18.69 22.95
CA LEU A 831 1.60 17.56 22.06
C LEU A 831 0.45 17.27 21.08
N ALA A 832 -0.79 17.24 21.54
CA ALA A 832 -1.97 17.05 20.70
C ALA A 832 -2.13 18.17 19.65
N GLY A 833 -1.83 19.42 20.01
CA GLY A 833 -1.89 20.58 19.11
C GLY A 833 -0.71 20.68 18.13
N SER A 834 0.34 19.89 18.29
CA SER A 834 1.53 19.97 17.46
C SER A 834 1.33 19.34 16.07
N GLU A 835 1.53 20.14 15.00
CA GLU A 835 1.55 19.66 13.61
C GLU A 835 2.55 18.50 13.45
N ARG A 836 3.72 18.60 14.09
CA ARG A 836 4.74 17.56 14.05
C ARG A 836 4.26 16.22 14.60
N VAL A 837 3.50 16.24 15.68
CA VAL A 837 2.90 15.04 16.27
C VAL A 837 1.84 14.44 15.34
N GLN A 838 0.98 15.30 14.77
CA GLN A 838 -0.06 14.85 13.84
C GLN A 838 0.53 14.24 12.56
N GLU A 839 1.59 14.83 12.01
CA GLU A 839 2.38 14.26 10.93
C GLU A 839 2.98 12.91 11.32
N SER A 840 3.49 12.79 12.55
CA SER A 840 4.09 11.54 13.06
C SER A 840 3.07 10.42 13.17
N LEU A 841 1.85 10.71 13.62
CA LEU A 841 0.76 9.73 13.67
C LEU A 841 0.37 9.24 12.26
N THR A 842 0.30 10.15 11.30
CA THR A 842 0.09 9.78 9.88
C THR A 842 1.21 8.89 9.36
N TRP A 843 2.46 9.24 9.66
CA TRP A 843 3.64 8.47 9.28
C TRP A 843 3.60 7.04 9.84
N LYS A 844 3.41 6.90 11.16
CA LYS A 844 3.37 5.61 11.84
C LYS A 844 2.27 4.72 11.28
N LEU A 845 1.08 5.28 11.05
CA LEU A 845 -0.05 4.53 10.49
C LEU A 845 0.22 4.11 9.03
N THR A 846 0.85 4.97 8.23
CA THR A 846 1.23 4.64 6.86
C THR A 846 2.31 3.54 6.83
N GLN A 847 3.30 3.63 7.68
CA GLN A 847 4.37 2.63 7.82
C GLN A 847 3.79 1.25 8.16
N PHE A 848 2.90 1.19 9.15
CA PHE A 848 2.20 -0.05 9.52
C PHE A 848 1.34 -0.58 8.37
N ALA A 849 0.54 0.27 7.72
CA ALA A 849 -0.32 -0.12 6.62
C ALA A 849 0.47 -0.72 5.44
N LEU A 850 1.60 -0.12 5.10
CA LEU A 850 2.49 -0.61 4.04
C LEU A 850 3.34 -1.82 4.48
N GLY A 851 3.59 -1.97 5.79
CA GLY A 851 4.46 -3.03 6.34
C GLY A 851 5.92 -2.89 5.89
N ARG A 852 6.38 -1.65 5.72
CA ARG A 852 7.77 -1.33 5.38
C ARG A 852 8.17 0.04 5.93
N PRO A 853 9.46 0.28 6.16
CA PRO A 853 9.92 1.62 6.48
C PRO A 853 9.61 2.60 5.34
N LEU A 854 9.39 3.84 5.72
CA LEU A 854 9.17 4.94 4.78
C LEU A 854 10.50 5.65 4.52
N THR A 855 10.69 6.07 3.28
CA THR A 855 11.94 6.68 2.79
C THR A 855 11.70 8.11 2.31
N ALA A 856 12.78 8.79 1.92
CA ALA A 856 12.73 10.11 1.32
C ALA A 856 11.83 10.16 0.07
N ALA A 857 11.81 9.09 -0.72
CA ALA A 857 10.94 9.00 -1.91
C ALA A 857 9.45 9.01 -1.57
N ASP A 858 9.06 8.59 -0.36
CA ASP A 858 7.68 8.57 0.09
C ASP A 858 7.23 9.94 0.67
N ALA A 859 8.17 10.83 1.01
CA ALA A 859 7.91 12.05 1.79
C ALA A 859 6.86 12.98 1.17
N GLY A 860 6.93 13.18 -0.15
CA GLY A 860 5.95 14.03 -0.85
C GLY A 860 4.53 13.46 -0.81
N VAL A 861 4.38 12.17 -1.04
CA VAL A 861 3.06 11.50 -0.98
C VAL A 861 2.53 11.46 0.45
N LEU A 862 3.41 11.32 1.45
CA LEU A 862 3.03 11.38 2.87
C LEU A 862 2.49 12.75 3.28
N GLN A 863 3.08 13.84 2.80
CA GLN A 863 2.55 15.18 3.03
C GLN A 863 1.14 15.34 2.45
N GLU A 864 0.89 14.77 1.28
CA GLU A 864 -0.42 14.78 0.65
C GLU A 864 -1.44 13.93 1.41
N ILE A 865 -1.05 12.71 1.84
CA ILE A 865 -1.87 11.86 2.70
C ILE A 865 -2.24 12.61 3.98
N HIS A 866 -1.27 13.24 4.64
CA HIS A 866 -1.49 14.00 5.86
C HIS A 866 -2.46 15.16 5.62
N ALA A 867 -2.21 15.97 4.59
CA ALA A 867 -3.08 17.09 4.26
C ALA A 867 -4.51 16.64 3.92
N GLN A 868 -4.66 15.52 3.20
CA GLN A 868 -5.97 14.96 2.88
C GLN A 868 -6.69 14.43 4.14
N ALA A 869 -5.97 13.74 5.02
CA ALA A 869 -6.51 13.26 6.28
C ALA A 869 -6.98 14.43 7.18
N GLN A 870 -6.17 15.50 7.30
CA GLN A 870 -6.50 16.67 8.10
C GLN A 870 -7.74 17.41 7.57
N ARG A 871 -7.87 17.59 6.25
CA ARG A 871 -9.08 18.16 5.64
C ARG A 871 -10.36 17.37 5.96
N ARG A 872 -10.22 16.08 6.30
CA ARG A 872 -11.33 15.18 6.69
C ARG A 872 -11.40 14.94 8.20
N GLY A 873 -10.79 15.83 9.02
CA GLY A 873 -10.85 15.82 10.46
C GLY A 873 -9.75 15.03 11.18
N GLY A 874 -8.70 14.59 10.51
CA GLY A 874 -7.53 13.93 11.11
C GLY A 874 -7.82 12.62 11.86
N THR A 875 -8.97 11.99 11.58
CA THR A 875 -9.39 10.75 12.24
C THR A 875 -8.66 9.53 11.67
N TYR A 876 -8.64 8.42 12.41
CA TYR A 876 -8.10 7.15 11.92
C TYR A 876 -8.72 6.75 10.56
N LYS A 877 -10.05 6.83 10.45
CA LYS A 877 -10.77 6.47 9.22
C LYS A 877 -10.41 7.37 8.05
N ALA A 878 -10.27 8.67 8.31
CA ALA A 878 -9.84 9.63 7.29
C ALA A 878 -8.40 9.38 6.83
N THR A 879 -7.51 9.04 7.77
CA THR A 879 -6.10 8.74 7.47
C THR A 879 -5.96 7.44 6.68
N ILE A 880 -6.64 6.36 7.08
CA ILE A 880 -6.65 5.10 6.30
C ILE A 880 -7.23 5.32 4.90
N GLY A 881 -8.31 6.10 4.78
CA GLY A 881 -8.87 6.44 3.47
C GLY A 881 -7.86 7.16 2.57
N ALA A 882 -7.14 8.14 3.10
CA ALA A 882 -6.09 8.87 2.38
C ALA A 882 -4.91 7.96 1.99
N ILE A 883 -4.49 7.04 2.89
CA ILE A 883 -3.43 6.07 2.60
C ILE A 883 -3.86 5.14 1.45
N VAL A 884 -5.03 4.53 1.56
CA VAL A 884 -5.51 3.52 0.59
C VAL A 884 -5.70 4.10 -0.81
N SER A 885 -6.10 5.38 -0.91
CA SER A 885 -6.26 6.06 -2.21
C SER A 885 -4.97 6.66 -2.76
N SER A 886 -3.88 6.62 -2.00
CA SER A 886 -2.59 7.21 -2.40
C SER A 886 -1.83 6.36 -3.40
N GLU A 887 -0.86 6.98 -4.08
CA GLU A 887 0.07 6.30 -4.98
C GLU A 887 0.90 5.20 -4.27
N LEU A 888 1.17 5.34 -2.96
CA LEU A 888 1.87 4.31 -2.19
C LEU A 888 1.12 2.97 -2.13
N VAL A 889 -0.18 2.99 -2.34
CA VAL A 889 -1.05 1.80 -2.31
C VAL A 889 -1.53 1.40 -3.69
N THR A 890 -1.82 2.35 -4.55
CA THR A 890 -2.41 2.08 -5.88
C THR A 890 -1.38 1.75 -6.94
N LEU A 891 -0.11 2.12 -6.71
CA LEU A 891 0.99 1.85 -7.63
C LEU A 891 1.95 0.81 -7.05
N MET A 892 2.61 0.10 -7.96
CA MET A 892 3.76 -0.74 -7.69
C MET A 892 5.00 -0.06 -8.27
N MET A 893 6.04 0.11 -7.44
CA MET A 893 7.36 0.53 -7.93
C MET A 893 8.07 -0.71 -8.46
N THR A 894 8.37 -0.75 -9.73
CA THR A 894 9.16 -1.83 -10.34
C THR A 894 10.64 -1.53 -10.17
N GLY A 895 11.45 -2.51 -9.77
CA GLY A 895 12.91 -2.33 -9.71
C GLY A 895 13.46 -2.17 -11.12
N GLY A 896 14.18 -1.10 -11.39
CA GLY A 896 15.01 -1.01 -12.58
C GLY A 896 16.14 -2.04 -12.52
N GLU A 897 16.48 -2.68 -13.63
CA GLU A 897 17.70 -3.48 -13.72
C GLU A 897 18.91 -2.59 -13.37
N ARG A 898 19.78 -3.08 -12.49
CA ARG A 898 21.06 -2.43 -12.13
C ARG A 898 22.08 -2.68 -13.22
#